data_f935c9bbdd7aa0932130b789b68d35bd
#
_entry.id   f935c9bbdd7aa0932130b789b68d35bd
#
_cell.length_a   1.000
_cell.length_b   1.000
_cell.length_c   1.000
_cell.angle_alpha   90.00
_cell.angle_beta   90.00
_cell.angle_gamma   90.00
#
_symmetry.space_group_name_H-M   'P 1'
#
loop_
_entity.id
_entity.type
_entity.pdbx_description
1 polymer ?
#
loop_
_entity_poly.entity_id
_entity_poly.type
_entity_poly.pdbx_seq_one_letter_code
_entity_poly.pdbx_strand_id
1 'polypeptide(L)'
;MIPWNPEALELFNRHGENHRGALLALGADPDEVFSDWKALIESRAAAAGEREVEPGRVETELIPLLKSSQACPAPDAPPAVPPSPPRDPSPRAPSTLQKWFGRSTAVMLWILGVFLPLGVLVFELLAGVCAEILFDPIPTWGHALLIALVPAANALALAMGSRERVRAAGTLFRWIGRLNGMAIGIAAFYALQFILVTPFAVMAIIYFGIGFIPLSPLLAFISALAIRSRLRRARFLTEAPPPAAWWRTALPAFLLLFLLAVPRLVVPRYAPQVSDPDPAVRARATAVLRVLGSRDVLLRRCYRTQEPMDFFTLVLGGSFRGGRPASRADAQTAFYRVTGTPYSAVPPPRLKGLRGQDLIDSDWWDPALGGDQVAARIKGLTLSQSRLDGRIDSASGTAYLEWTLEFHNASPAEREARALIELPPGGAVSRVTLWINGEPCEAAFGGRSQTRQAYQQVAVRQRRDPVLVTTAGPDRILMQCFPVPVDGSMKTRIGITVPLLVPDAQKAEAALRLPRFVEQNFSAAPEVQTSVWLESDQPPLEVKGGTNGFLVLNGSPYSIRGKAPADSAASAPFLLLPLASPPPRVLSRDARLGANEAILQTLDLPEDPAGFPDALAIVIDGSARMDAHHAHMTKCLFDFLPPETRVRTWIAYDAPKTVDGKPPFHIRYAGGCDNGPALVQAAEWAAENGNAPILWLHAAQPLDSPELEALRQIADFSRGRLVIHSHQYGPGANRIAEQLADLRLIRPLPVLDDRPMEIINLLQNRSGRWHREKLAGDAIPGDVPEGSSHVARLWAAGEIARLSNPCRKTGRDEAVALARTWQLVTPVSGAVVLETAAQYKAHGLEPADPSTTPGIVPEPGTLGLLLIGAPLLLAARRRRRT
;
A
#
# COMPACT_ATOMS: atom_id res chain seq x y z
N MET A 1 51.98 -14.38 -15.23
CA MET A 1 53.11 -15.25 -14.91
C MET A 1 54.17 -14.97 -15.96
N ILE A 2 55.38 -14.67 -15.54
CA ILE A 2 56.53 -14.47 -16.43
C ILE A 2 57.08 -15.91 -16.76
N PRO A 3 57.41 -16.24 -18.03
CA PRO A 3 57.99 -17.52 -18.36
C PRO A 3 59.36 -17.70 -17.70
N TRP A 4 59.70 -18.95 -17.35
CA TRP A 4 61.01 -19.28 -16.77
C TRP A 4 61.93 -19.78 -17.87
N ASN A 5 63.12 -19.28 -17.86
CA ASN A 5 64.20 -19.87 -18.65
C ASN A 5 64.39 -21.33 -18.18
N PRO A 6 64.57 -22.31 -19.09
CA PRO A 6 64.75 -23.70 -18.70
C PRO A 6 65.89 -23.91 -17.68
N GLU A 7 66.99 -23.25 -17.87
CA GLU A 7 68.14 -23.33 -16.95
C GLU A 7 67.85 -22.74 -15.56
N ALA A 8 67.08 -21.64 -15.51
CA ALA A 8 66.62 -21.03 -14.28
C ALA A 8 65.68 -21.95 -13.52
N LEU A 9 64.76 -22.61 -14.20
CA LEU A 9 63.82 -23.57 -13.57
C LEU A 9 64.54 -24.82 -13.07
N GLU A 10 65.55 -25.30 -13.77
CA GLU A 10 66.39 -26.46 -13.36
C GLU A 10 67.25 -26.08 -12.12
N LEU A 11 67.80 -24.88 -12.11
CA LEU A 11 68.57 -24.37 -10.99
C LEU A 11 67.69 -24.20 -9.73
N PHE A 12 66.49 -23.67 -9.88
CA PHE A 12 65.54 -23.59 -8.80
C PHE A 12 65.17 -24.94 -8.21
N ASN A 13 64.80 -25.89 -9.06
CA ASN A 13 64.42 -27.25 -8.65
C ASN A 13 65.60 -27.99 -7.98
N ARG A 14 66.81 -27.88 -8.50
CA ARG A 14 67.99 -28.46 -7.90
C ARG A 14 68.28 -27.92 -6.49
N HIS A 15 68.20 -26.63 -6.28
CA HIS A 15 68.36 -26.03 -4.96
C HIS A 15 67.24 -26.41 -4.02
N GLY A 16 66.00 -26.49 -4.49
CA GLY A 16 64.82 -26.92 -3.74
C GLY A 16 64.99 -28.37 -3.22
N GLU A 17 65.30 -29.31 -4.09
CA GLU A 17 65.52 -30.73 -3.69
C GLU A 17 66.66 -30.89 -2.65
N ASN A 18 67.75 -30.14 -2.78
CA ASN A 18 68.85 -30.18 -1.84
C ASN A 18 68.44 -29.67 -0.44
N HIS A 19 67.39 -28.86 -0.32
CA HIS A 19 66.96 -28.31 0.95
C HIS A 19 65.66 -28.94 1.48
N ARG A 20 65.07 -29.86 0.75
CA ARG A 20 63.79 -30.54 1.08
C ARG A 20 63.86 -31.23 2.45
N GLY A 21 64.93 -31.89 2.74
CA GLY A 21 65.17 -32.55 4.04
C GLY A 21 65.22 -31.55 5.23
N ALA A 22 65.85 -30.41 4.99
CA ALA A 22 65.95 -29.36 6.04
C ALA A 22 64.60 -28.70 6.33
N LEU A 23 63.78 -28.45 5.32
CA LEU A 23 62.42 -27.91 5.47
C LEU A 23 61.49 -28.89 6.19
N LEU A 24 61.54 -30.17 5.90
CA LEU A 24 60.80 -31.21 6.62
C LEU A 24 61.22 -31.29 8.08
N ALA A 25 62.51 -31.17 8.40
CA ALA A 25 63.04 -31.17 9.75
C ALA A 25 62.52 -29.94 10.56
N LEU A 26 62.22 -28.81 9.89
CA LEU A 26 61.61 -27.63 10.46
C LEU A 26 60.08 -27.69 10.59
N GLY A 27 59.47 -28.80 10.12
CA GLY A 27 57.99 -28.99 10.16
C GLY A 27 57.22 -28.17 9.12
N ALA A 28 57.89 -27.69 8.08
CA ALA A 28 57.29 -27.02 6.96
C ALA A 28 56.96 -28.04 5.85
N ASP A 29 55.92 -27.76 5.06
CA ASP A 29 55.64 -28.51 3.86
C ASP A 29 56.55 -27.98 2.73
N PRO A 30 57.52 -28.78 2.20
CA PRO A 30 58.44 -28.28 1.17
C PRO A 30 57.77 -27.84 -0.12
N ASP A 31 56.68 -28.49 -0.51
CA ASP A 31 56.00 -28.21 -1.77
C ASP A 31 55.26 -26.86 -1.70
N GLU A 32 54.69 -26.52 -0.52
CA GLU A 32 54.05 -25.22 -0.29
C GLU A 32 55.13 -24.10 -0.27
N VAL A 33 56.24 -24.32 0.44
CA VAL A 33 57.34 -23.33 0.53
C VAL A 33 57.99 -23.07 -0.82
N PHE A 34 58.21 -24.10 -1.60
CA PHE A 34 58.77 -23.93 -2.96
C PHE A 34 57.78 -23.19 -3.91
N SER A 35 56.49 -23.46 -3.78
CA SER A 35 55.45 -22.72 -4.52
C SER A 35 55.49 -21.22 -4.18
N ASP A 36 55.64 -20.91 -2.90
CA ASP A 36 55.69 -19.51 -2.43
C ASP A 36 56.96 -18.79 -2.86
N TRP A 37 58.13 -19.48 -2.83
CA TRP A 37 59.39 -18.92 -3.31
C TRP A 37 59.39 -18.70 -4.83
N LYS A 38 58.79 -19.62 -5.56
CA LYS A 38 58.61 -19.45 -7.00
C LYS A 38 57.75 -18.24 -7.34
N ALA A 39 56.61 -18.09 -6.68
CA ALA A 39 55.71 -16.96 -6.86
C ALA A 39 56.37 -15.64 -6.47
N LEU A 40 57.22 -15.63 -5.41
CA LEU A 40 57.97 -14.46 -5.02
C LEU A 40 59.01 -14.01 -6.06
N ILE A 41 59.80 -14.96 -6.61
CA ILE A 41 60.78 -14.71 -7.68
C ILE A 41 60.05 -14.18 -8.95
N GLU A 42 58.92 -14.77 -9.34
CA GLU A 42 58.14 -14.31 -10.46
C GLU A 42 57.65 -12.87 -10.25
N SER A 43 57.14 -12.54 -9.04
CA SER A 43 56.61 -11.22 -8.73
C SER A 43 57.71 -10.17 -8.77
N ARG A 44 58.92 -10.48 -8.28
CA ARG A 44 60.06 -9.57 -8.30
C ARG A 44 60.70 -9.37 -9.69
N ALA A 45 60.72 -10.44 -10.52
CA ALA A 45 61.10 -10.32 -11.90
C ALA A 45 60.14 -9.42 -12.70
N ALA A 46 58.84 -9.58 -12.46
CA ALA A 46 57.80 -8.74 -13.03
C ALA A 46 57.96 -7.25 -12.64
N ALA A 47 58.24 -6.98 -11.36
CA ALA A 47 58.44 -5.61 -10.85
C ALA A 47 59.71 -5.00 -11.43
N ALA A 48 60.71 -5.80 -11.78
CA ALA A 48 61.95 -5.36 -12.46
C ALA A 48 61.83 -5.17 -13.98
N GLY A 49 60.67 -5.48 -14.56
CA GLY A 49 60.39 -5.35 -15.97
C GLY A 49 61.04 -6.43 -16.87
N GLU A 50 61.42 -7.57 -16.27
CA GLU A 50 62.05 -8.68 -16.98
C GLU A 50 60.95 -9.44 -17.79
N ARG A 51 61.33 -9.91 -18.97
CA ARG A 51 60.43 -10.69 -19.88
C ARG A 51 60.45 -12.20 -19.58
N GLU A 52 61.52 -12.67 -18.93
CA GLU A 52 61.75 -14.03 -18.58
C GLU A 52 62.58 -14.11 -17.27
N VAL A 53 62.36 -15.14 -16.42
CA VAL A 53 63.15 -15.35 -15.21
C VAL A 53 64.48 -15.99 -15.58
N GLU A 54 65.57 -15.24 -15.46
CA GLU A 54 66.93 -15.73 -15.77
C GLU A 54 67.62 -16.44 -14.60
N PRO A 55 68.63 -17.32 -14.85
CA PRO A 55 69.33 -18.03 -13.76
C PRO A 55 69.98 -17.10 -12.68
N GLY A 56 70.51 -15.97 -13.10
CA GLY A 56 71.10 -15.00 -12.17
C GLY A 56 70.09 -14.40 -11.17
N ARG A 57 68.82 -14.30 -11.56
CA ARG A 57 67.74 -13.85 -10.68
C ARG A 57 67.44 -14.91 -9.60
N VAL A 58 67.44 -16.19 -9.99
CA VAL A 58 67.23 -17.32 -9.09
C VAL A 58 68.32 -17.37 -8.02
N GLU A 59 69.60 -17.20 -8.41
CA GLU A 59 70.69 -17.17 -7.47
C GLU A 59 70.60 -15.97 -6.51
N THR A 60 70.24 -14.78 -7.03
CA THR A 60 70.19 -13.56 -6.23
C THR A 60 69.09 -13.62 -5.20
N GLU A 61 67.91 -14.17 -5.52
CA GLU A 61 66.77 -14.21 -4.65
C GLU A 61 66.64 -15.47 -3.78
N LEU A 62 67.02 -16.65 -4.33
CA LEU A 62 66.90 -17.94 -3.64
C LEU A 62 67.99 -18.14 -2.58
N ILE A 63 69.25 -17.74 -2.83
CA ILE A 63 70.34 -17.96 -1.91
C ILE A 63 70.12 -17.25 -0.54
N PRO A 64 69.67 -16.02 -0.48
CA PRO A 64 69.32 -15.39 0.80
C PRO A 64 68.17 -16.11 1.55
N LEU A 65 67.17 -16.60 0.83
CA LEU A 65 66.06 -17.36 1.41
C LEU A 65 66.54 -18.69 2.02
N LEU A 66 67.44 -19.39 1.33
CA LEU A 66 68.04 -20.62 1.77
C LEU A 66 68.96 -20.42 2.99
N LYS A 67 69.70 -19.31 3.02
CA LYS A 67 70.58 -18.94 4.16
C LYS A 67 69.77 -18.57 5.41
N SER A 68 68.58 -17.96 5.24
CA SER A 68 67.72 -17.65 6.35
C SER A 68 67.06 -18.92 6.97
N SER A 69 66.89 -19.99 6.21
CA SER A 69 66.43 -21.30 6.71
C SER A 69 67.53 -22.14 7.40
N GLN A 70 68.82 -21.83 7.18
CA GLN A 70 69.96 -22.55 7.80
C GLN A 70 70.46 -21.90 9.08
N ALA A 71 70.00 -20.78 9.52
CA ALA A 71 70.47 -20.05 10.70
C ALA A 71 69.92 -20.61 12.03
N CYS A 72 69.99 -21.90 12.24
CA CYS A 72 69.93 -22.53 13.54
C CYS A 72 71.12 -23.48 13.68
N PRO A 73 72.19 -23.15 14.41
CA PRO A 73 73.27 -24.05 14.64
C PRO A 73 72.87 -25.19 15.56
N ALA A 74 73.08 -26.41 15.16
CA ALA A 74 73.05 -27.57 16.04
C ALA A 74 74.24 -27.50 17.00
N PRO A 75 74.06 -27.68 18.29
CA PRO A 75 75.19 -27.69 19.23
C PRO A 75 75.86 -29.08 19.20
N ASP A 76 77.17 -29.10 18.99
CA ASP A 76 78.08 -30.26 19.26
C ASP A 76 77.98 -30.81 20.70
N ALA A 77 77.85 -32.12 20.83
CA ALA A 77 77.75 -32.80 22.13
C ALA A 77 79.11 -33.03 22.72
N PRO A 78 79.35 -32.63 23.99
CA PRO A 78 80.41 -33.12 24.81
C PRO A 78 79.94 -34.32 25.72
N PRO A 79 80.80 -35.13 26.25
CA PRO A 79 80.52 -36.45 26.79
C PRO A 79 79.81 -36.46 28.16
N ALA A 80 79.04 -37.49 28.38
CA ALA A 80 78.06 -37.73 29.39
C ALA A 80 78.60 -37.60 30.82
N VAL A 81 77.96 -36.73 31.62
CA VAL A 81 77.97 -36.72 33.11
C VAL A 81 76.56 -37.13 33.55
N PRO A 82 76.35 -38.00 34.55
CA PRO A 82 75.02 -38.53 34.88
C PRO A 82 74.15 -37.39 35.46
N PRO A 83 72.87 -37.40 35.14
CA PRO A 83 71.96 -36.30 35.42
C PRO A 83 71.55 -36.33 36.88
N SER A 84 71.67 -35.19 37.52
CA SER A 84 70.88 -34.83 38.68
C SER A 84 69.37 -34.60 38.19
N PRO A 85 68.42 -34.92 39.05
CA PRO A 85 67.02 -34.86 38.60
C PRO A 85 66.58 -33.41 38.24
N PRO A 86 65.87 -33.22 37.21
CA PRO A 86 65.44 -31.90 36.79
C PRO A 86 64.55 -31.30 37.85
N ARG A 87 64.95 -30.16 38.38
CA ARG A 87 64.02 -29.28 39.09
C ARG A 87 63.03 -28.73 38.08
N ASP A 88 61.76 -29.23 38.12
CA ASP A 88 60.62 -28.60 37.52
C ASP A 88 60.70 -27.09 37.75
N PRO A 89 60.64 -26.25 36.71
CA PRO A 89 60.33 -24.84 36.88
C PRO A 89 58.89 -24.75 37.37
N SER A 90 58.71 -24.73 38.67
CA SER A 90 57.45 -24.39 39.27
C SER A 90 56.88 -23.16 38.52
N PRO A 91 55.66 -23.23 37.95
CA PRO A 91 55.06 -22.10 37.26
C PRO A 91 55.08 -20.95 38.24
N ARG A 92 55.86 -19.90 37.95
CA ARG A 92 55.85 -18.66 38.73
C ARG A 92 54.42 -18.26 38.99
N ALA A 93 53.99 -18.25 40.23
CA ALA A 93 52.65 -17.81 40.60
C ALA A 93 52.46 -16.43 40.01
N PRO A 94 51.36 -16.21 39.22
CA PRO A 94 51.14 -14.96 38.57
C PRO A 94 51.20 -13.84 39.63
N SER A 95 51.93 -12.76 39.30
CA SER A 95 52.07 -11.61 40.17
C SER A 95 50.69 -11.05 40.55
N THR A 96 50.55 -10.45 41.69
CA THR A 96 49.30 -9.83 42.14
C THR A 96 48.73 -8.85 41.13
N LEU A 97 49.57 -8.14 40.42
CA LEU A 97 49.22 -7.28 39.27
C LEU A 97 48.60 -8.12 38.13
N GLN A 98 49.20 -9.25 37.71
CA GLN A 98 48.64 -10.11 36.68
C GLN A 98 47.30 -10.75 37.07
N LYS A 99 47.10 -11.08 38.34
CA LYS A 99 45.81 -11.56 38.87
C LYS A 99 44.77 -10.45 38.88
N TRP A 100 45.17 -9.21 39.23
CA TRP A 100 44.30 -8.05 39.26
C TRP A 100 43.84 -7.64 37.83
N PHE A 101 44.80 -7.53 36.88
CA PHE A 101 44.48 -7.31 35.45
C PHE A 101 43.62 -8.42 34.84
N GLY A 102 43.84 -9.67 35.24
CA GLY A 102 43.00 -10.78 34.79
C GLY A 102 41.57 -10.74 35.32
N ARG A 103 41.36 -10.27 36.56
CA ARG A 103 40.03 -10.08 37.16
C ARG A 103 39.32 -8.86 36.60
N SER A 104 39.96 -7.72 36.47
CA SER A 104 39.40 -6.50 35.91
C SER A 104 38.97 -6.68 34.45
N THR A 105 39.78 -7.35 33.63
CA THR A 105 39.40 -7.68 32.24
C THR A 105 38.23 -8.70 32.15
N ALA A 106 38.09 -9.61 33.16
CA ALA A 106 36.93 -10.50 33.20
C ALA A 106 35.63 -9.73 33.50
N VAL A 107 35.66 -8.85 34.49
CA VAL A 107 34.53 -7.99 34.85
C VAL A 107 34.14 -7.11 33.68
N MET A 108 35.11 -6.51 33.01
CA MET A 108 34.86 -5.69 31.82
C MET A 108 34.18 -6.47 30.67
N LEU A 109 34.58 -7.73 30.44
CA LEU A 109 33.94 -8.60 29.46
C LEU A 109 32.50 -9.02 29.84
N TRP A 110 32.21 -9.18 31.12
CA TRP A 110 30.87 -9.37 31.63
C TRP A 110 30.02 -8.12 31.38
N ILE A 111 30.53 -6.93 31.67
CA ILE A 111 29.80 -5.67 31.46
C ILE A 111 29.56 -5.43 29.97
N LEU A 112 30.62 -5.43 29.15
CA LEU A 112 30.53 -5.02 27.73
C LEU A 112 30.04 -6.14 26.80
N GLY A 113 30.29 -7.41 27.17
CA GLY A 113 29.95 -8.56 26.35
C GLY A 113 28.61 -9.22 26.70
N VAL A 114 28.07 -8.98 27.90
CA VAL A 114 26.85 -9.63 28.40
C VAL A 114 25.80 -8.61 28.83
N PHE A 115 26.08 -7.81 29.86
CA PHE A 115 25.08 -6.94 30.49
C PHE A 115 24.68 -5.78 29.59
N LEU A 116 25.61 -5.12 28.90
CA LEU A 116 25.32 -4.00 28.00
C LEU A 116 24.51 -4.45 26.78
N PRO A 117 24.91 -5.50 26.02
CA PRO A 117 24.08 -5.96 24.88
C PRO A 117 22.70 -6.45 25.32
N LEU A 118 22.58 -7.13 26.48
CA LEU A 118 21.28 -7.56 27.00
C LEU A 118 20.42 -6.36 27.40
N GLY A 119 20.98 -5.38 28.10
CA GLY A 119 20.26 -4.17 28.52
C GLY A 119 19.79 -3.34 27.33
N VAL A 120 20.64 -3.18 26.32
CA VAL A 120 20.28 -2.48 25.08
C VAL A 120 19.19 -3.23 24.31
N LEU A 121 19.26 -4.58 24.25
CA LEU A 121 18.19 -5.37 23.62
C LEU A 121 16.86 -5.22 24.36
N VAL A 122 16.85 -5.31 25.69
CA VAL A 122 15.63 -5.10 26.49
C VAL A 122 15.08 -3.70 26.30
N PHE A 123 15.96 -2.69 26.32
CA PHE A 123 15.55 -1.31 26.04
C PHE A 123 14.93 -1.17 24.64
N GLU A 124 15.54 -1.76 23.61
CA GLU A 124 15.02 -1.70 22.25
C GLU A 124 13.66 -2.41 22.09
N LEU A 125 13.48 -3.56 22.78
CA LEU A 125 12.19 -4.26 22.78
C LEU A 125 11.07 -3.44 23.45
N LEU A 126 11.43 -2.59 24.40
CA LEU A 126 10.46 -1.69 25.08
C LEU A 126 10.26 -0.38 24.34
N ALA A 127 11.32 0.21 23.82
CA ALA A 127 11.31 1.55 23.25
C ALA A 127 11.15 1.60 21.73
N GLY A 128 11.59 0.55 20.99
CA GLY A 128 11.45 0.45 19.54
C GLY A 128 12.23 1.48 18.72
N VAL A 129 13.34 2.01 19.24
CA VAL A 129 14.10 3.11 18.61
C VAL A 129 14.70 2.72 17.27
N CYS A 130 15.30 1.52 17.18
CA CYS A 130 15.87 1.03 15.94
C CYS A 130 14.81 0.70 14.90
N ALA A 131 13.69 0.13 15.36
CA ALA A 131 12.59 -0.27 14.48
C ALA A 131 11.89 0.92 13.81
N GLU A 132 12.01 2.12 14.38
CA GLU A 132 11.20 3.26 13.98
C GLU A 132 11.99 4.46 13.47
N ILE A 133 13.19 4.68 14.01
CA ILE A 133 13.98 5.86 13.68
C ILE A 133 15.22 5.52 12.86
N LEU A 134 15.90 4.41 13.20
CA LEU A 134 17.21 4.09 12.63
C LEU A 134 17.13 3.03 11.52
N PHE A 135 16.39 1.93 11.71
CA PHE A 135 16.37 0.78 10.80
C PHE A 135 14.99 0.14 10.72
N ASP A 136 14.59 -0.29 9.55
CA ASP A 136 13.29 -0.91 9.27
C ASP A 136 13.45 -2.40 8.96
N PRO A 137 12.67 -3.28 9.53
CA PRO A 137 12.12 -3.39 10.88
C PRO A 137 13.07 -4.16 11.79
N ILE A 138 13.80 -3.47 12.65
CA ILE A 138 14.68 -4.10 13.63
C ILE A 138 14.33 -3.60 15.03
N PRO A 139 14.19 -4.51 16.03
CA PRO A 139 14.26 -5.96 15.87
C PRO A 139 12.91 -6.61 15.52
N THR A 140 12.91 -7.52 14.56
CA THR A 140 11.85 -8.54 14.50
C THR A 140 12.14 -9.63 15.53
N TRP A 141 11.19 -10.52 15.82
CA TRP A 141 11.42 -11.64 16.73
C TRP A 141 12.63 -12.49 16.34
N GLY A 142 12.85 -12.72 15.05
CA GLY A 142 14.04 -13.44 14.57
C GLY A 142 15.33 -12.70 14.88
N HIS A 143 15.37 -11.38 14.63
CA HIS A 143 16.52 -10.55 15.00
C HIS A 143 16.72 -10.49 16.51
N ALA A 144 15.66 -10.32 17.31
CA ALA A 144 15.73 -10.29 18.76
C ALA A 144 16.34 -11.58 19.35
N LEU A 145 15.91 -12.74 18.84
CA LEU A 145 16.46 -14.05 19.24
C LEU A 145 17.95 -14.17 18.89
N LEU A 146 18.34 -13.75 17.67
CA LEU A 146 19.73 -13.80 17.24
C LEU A 146 20.62 -12.82 18.04
N ILE A 147 20.13 -11.62 18.34
CA ILE A 147 20.87 -10.66 19.19
C ILE A 147 21.01 -11.21 20.60
N ALA A 148 19.97 -11.82 21.18
CA ALA A 148 20.00 -12.42 22.51
C ALA A 148 21.02 -13.58 22.62
N LEU A 149 21.30 -14.26 21.50
CA LEU A 149 22.33 -15.32 21.47
C LEU A 149 23.74 -14.77 21.79
N VAL A 150 24.04 -13.50 21.48
CA VAL A 150 25.36 -12.89 21.71
C VAL A 150 25.67 -12.81 23.18
N PRO A 151 24.90 -12.14 24.05
CA PRO A 151 25.17 -12.13 25.49
C PRO A 151 25.06 -13.52 26.10
N ALA A 152 24.17 -14.39 25.65
CA ALA A 152 24.05 -15.76 26.15
C ALA A 152 25.31 -16.60 25.86
N ALA A 153 25.81 -16.56 24.62
CA ALA A 153 27.02 -17.26 24.21
C ALA A 153 28.28 -16.72 24.96
N ASN A 154 28.36 -15.40 25.13
CA ASN A 154 29.43 -14.75 25.86
C ASN A 154 29.39 -15.12 27.36
N ALA A 155 28.23 -15.14 27.99
CA ALA A 155 28.04 -15.56 29.39
C ALA A 155 28.47 -17.01 29.60
N LEU A 156 28.00 -17.93 28.72
CA LEU A 156 28.40 -19.34 28.77
C LEU A 156 29.93 -19.50 28.63
N ALA A 157 30.52 -18.78 27.67
CA ALA A 157 31.97 -18.85 27.46
C ALA A 157 32.78 -18.28 28.65
N LEU A 158 32.30 -17.21 29.28
CA LEU A 158 32.95 -16.65 30.51
C LEU A 158 32.76 -17.55 31.72
N ALA A 159 31.60 -18.16 31.89
CA ALA A 159 31.30 -19.09 32.98
C ALA A 159 32.18 -20.36 32.90
N MET A 160 32.55 -20.80 31.68
CA MET A 160 33.46 -21.96 31.47
C MET A 160 34.93 -21.63 31.59
N GLY A 161 35.30 -20.38 31.86
CA GLY A 161 36.69 -19.90 31.82
C GLY A 161 37.63 -20.45 32.90
N SER A 162 37.20 -21.36 33.81
CA SER A 162 38.06 -22.05 34.79
C SER A 162 38.64 -23.33 34.16
N ARG A 163 39.95 -23.58 34.46
CA ARG A 163 40.70 -24.74 33.94
C ARG A 163 40.01 -26.08 34.28
N GLU A 164 39.48 -26.20 35.51
CA GLU A 164 38.79 -27.41 35.97
C GLU A 164 37.52 -27.73 35.19
N ARG A 165 36.71 -26.70 34.87
CA ARG A 165 35.48 -26.86 34.08
C ARG A 165 35.73 -27.24 32.63
N VAL A 166 36.82 -26.72 32.03
CA VAL A 166 37.20 -27.04 30.64
C VAL A 166 37.65 -28.50 30.54
N ARG A 167 38.38 -29.05 31.49
CA ARG A 167 38.78 -30.47 31.54
C ARG A 167 37.58 -31.41 31.67
N ALA A 168 36.60 -31.04 32.47
CA ALA A 168 35.41 -31.88 32.72
C ALA A 168 34.41 -31.93 31.58
N ALA A 169 34.46 -31.00 30.62
CA ALA A 169 33.36 -30.73 29.67
C ALA A 169 33.78 -30.72 28.19
N GLY A 170 34.54 -31.71 27.71
CA GLY A 170 35.14 -31.73 26.37
C GLY A 170 34.20 -31.56 25.18
N THR A 171 32.99 -32.15 25.16
CA THR A 171 31.99 -31.95 24.12
C THR A 171 31.28 -30.59 24.25
N LEU A 172 30.95 -30.19 25.48
CA LEU A 172 30.33 -28.89 25.78
C LEU A 172 31.26 -27.72 25.39
N PHE A 173 32.57 -27.86 25.60
CA PHE A 173 33.57 -26.87 25.20
C PHE A 173 33.59 -26.61 23.69
N ARG A 174 33.40 -27.66 22.87
CA ARG A 174 33.24 -27.50 21.41
C ARG A 174 31.98 -26.73 21.03
N TRP A 175 30.84 -27.03 21.66
CA TRP A 175 29.59 -26.32 21.45
C TRP A 175 29.66 -24.84 21.85
N ILE A 176 30.27 -24.53 23.01
CA ILE A 176 30.51 -23.15 23.46
C ILE A 176 31.40 -22.41 22.46
N GLY A 177 32.43 -23.08 21.92
CA GLY A 177 33.27 -22.52 20.86
C GLY A 177 32.51 -22.22 19.58
N ARG A 178 31.52 -23.04 19.18
CA ARG A 178 30.62 -22.79 18.03
C ARG A 178 29.68 -21.63 18.31
N LEU A 179 29.04 -21.60 19.48
CA LEU A 179 28.15 -20.50 19.91
C LEU A 179 28.89 -19.15 19.96
N ASN A 180 30.11 -19.12 20.50
CA ASN A 180 30.93 -17.92 20.48
C ASN A 180 31.29 -17.48 19.04
N GLY A 181 31.56 -18.44 18.12
CA GLY A 181 31.73 -18.10 16.70
C GLY A 181 30.48 -17.49 16.09
N MET A 182 29.29 -18.04 16.36
CA MET A 182 28.01 -17.45 15.92
C MET A 182 27.81 -16.04 16.49
N ALA A 183 28.11 -15.86 17.81
CA ALA A 183 28.03 -14.56 18.47
C ALA A 183 28.94 -13.51 17.81
N ILE A 184 30.14 -13.90 17.37
CA ILE A 184 31.06 -13.03 16.61
C ILE A 184 30.42 -12.62 15.28
N GLY A 185 29.82 -13.56 14.53
CA GLY A 185 29.18 -13.27 13.26
C GLY A 185 27.97 -12.33 13.40
N ILE A 186 27.11 -12.57 14.39
CA ILE A 186 25.95 -11.75 14.70
C ILE A 186 26.39 -10.33 15.10
N ALA A 187 27.32 -10.25 16.07
CA ALA A 187 27.82 -8.95 16.54
C ALA A 187 28.54 -8.15 15.44
N ALA A 188 29.28 -8.83 14.54
CA ALA A 188 29.92 -8.22 13.38
C ALA A 188 28.89 -7.60 12.41
N PHE A 189 27.79 -8.33 12.13
CA PHE A 189 26.71 -7.84 11.27
C PHE A 189 26.13 -6.53 11.81
N TYR A 190 25.76 -6.49 13.10
CA TYR A 190 25.18 -5.28 13.69
C TYR A 190 26.21 -4.18 13.89
N ALA A 191 27.47 -4.50 14.24
CA ALA A 191 28.54 -3.50 14.32
C ALA A 191 28.75 -2.81 12.97
N LEU A 192 28.74 -3.57 11.86
CA LEU A 192 28.86 -3.02 10.52
C LEU A 192 27.64 -2.16 10.16
N GLN A 193 26.46 -2.59 10.55
CA GLN A 193 25.22 -1.86 10.28
C GLN A 193 25.20 -0.49 10.94
N PHE A 194 25.68 -0.39 12.18
CA PHE A 194 25.74 0.85 12.95
C PHE A 194 27.01 1.69 12.72
N ILE A 195 27.95 1.24 11.90
CA ILE A 195 29.29 1.84 11.80
C ILE A 195 29.25 3.34 11.45
N LEU A 196 28.28 3.76 10.65
CA LEU A 196 28.12 5.18 10.26
C LEU A 196 27.62 6.06 11.42
N VAL A 197 26.86 5.47 12.34
CA VAL A 197 26.28 6.19 13.49
C VAL A 197 27.18 6.12 14.71
N THR A 198 28.06 5.12 14.78
CA THR A 198 28.96 4.89 15.91
C THR A 198 29.83 6.11 16.27
N PRO A 199 30.40 6.92 15.34
CA PRO A 199 31.19 8.10 15.69
C PRO A 199 30.42 9.14 16.52
N PHE A 200 29.09 9.23 16.30
CA PHE A 200 28.21 10.15 17.01
C PHE A 200 27.66 9.58 18.33
N ALA A 201 27.95 8.30 18.61
CA ALA A 201 27.44 7.60 19.78
C ALA A 201 27.88 8.26 21.10
N VAL A 202 29.10 8.75 21.18
CA VAL A 202 29.62 9.40 22.37
C VAL A 202 28.85 10.67 22.72
N MET A 203 28.55 11.49 21.71
CA MET A 203 27.72 12.69 21.90
C MET A 203 26.29 12.29 22.30
N ALA A 204 25.73 11.24 21.68
CA ALA A 204 24.38 10.76 21.98
C ALA A 204 24.29 10.13 23.39
N ILE A 205 25.37 9.58 23.96
CA ILE A 205 25.42 9.14 25.36
C ILE A 205 25.31 10.35 26.29
N ILE A 206 26.11 11.39 26.05
CA ILE A 206 26.18 12.57 26.92
C ILE A 206 24.85 13.33 26.97
N TYR A 207 24.20 13.53 25.82
CA TYR A 207 22.98 14.35 25.73
C TYR A 207 21.67 13.59 25.94
N PHE A 208 21.60 12.32 25.52
CA PHE A 208 20.34 11.58 25.44
C PHE A 208 20.37 10.16 26.02
N GLY A 209 21.55 9.65 26.41
CA GLY A 209 21.70 8.25 26.88
C GLY A 209 21.52 7.16 25.80
N ILE A 210 21.06 7.52 24.60
CA ILE A 210 20.74 6.56 23.51
C ILE A 210 21.96 6.09 22.73
N GLY A 211 23.11 6.70 22.90
CA GLY A 211 24.34 6.35 22.18
C GLY A 211 24.89 4.95 22.50
N PHE A 212 24.41 4.31 23.58
CA PHE A 212 24.70 2.91 23.84
C PHE A 212 24.12 1.95 22.80
N ILE A 213 23.04 2.34 22.09
CA ILE A 213 22.42 1.52 21.04
C ILE A 213 23.40 1.24 19.89
N PRO A 214 23.98 2.23 19.19
CA PRO A 214 24.91 2.00 18.10
C PRO A 214 26.28 1.48 18.58
N LEU A 215 26.69 1.79 19.81
CA LEU A 215 27.98 1.38 20.36
C LEU A 215 27.99 -0.07 20.85
N SER A 216 26.87 -0.55 21.37
CA SER A 216 26.75 -1.91 21.96
C SER A 216 27.14 -3.05 20.99
N PRO A 217 26.75 -3.08 19.72
CA PRO A 217 27.16 -4.14 18.80
C PRO A 217 28.68 -4.20 18.58
N LEU A 218 29.34 -3.05 18.49
CA LEU A 218 30.78 -2.97 18.34
C LEU A 218 31.49 -3.48 19.57
N LEU A 219 31.06 -3.06 20.77
CA LEU A 219 31.62 -3.53 22.05
C LEU A 219 31.35 -5.02 22.25
N ALA A 220 30.18 -5.52 21.87
CA ALA A 220 29.87 -6.95 21.92
C ALA A 220 30.75 -7.75 20.94
N PHE A 221 31.01 -7.25 19.73
CA PHE A 221 31.94 -7.88 18.79
C PHE A 221 33.37 -7.97 19.33
N ILE A 222 33.91 -6.86 19.82
CA ILE A 222 35.25 -6.82 20.44
C ILE A 222 35.31 -7.78 21.64
N SER A 223 34.29 -7.77 22.48
CA SER A 223 34.20 -8.66 23.66
C SER A 223 34.15 -10.14 23.24
N ALA A 224 33.39 -10.51 22.22
CA ALA A 224 33.28 -11.87 21.71
C ALA A 224 34.62 -12.37 21.12
N LEU A 225 35.38 -11.52 20.44
CA LEU A 225 36.74 -11.80 19.98
C LEU A 225 37.73 -11.98 21.16
N ALA A 226 37.66 -11.12 22.18
CA ALA A 226 38.47 -11.23 23.38
C ALA A 226 38.15 -12.52 24.17
N ILE A 227 36.89 -12.88 24.28
CA ILE A 227 36.44 -14.15 24.86
C ILE A 227 36.98 -15.33 24.05
N ARG A 228 36.96 -15.25 22.71
CA ARG A 228 37.55 -16.28 21.84
C ARG A 228 39.04 -16.47 22.10
N SER A 229 39.79 -15.39 22.24
CA SER A 229 41.23 -15.48 22.58
C SER A 229 41.47 -16.16 23.94
N ARG A 230 40.62 -15.91 24.94
CA ARG A 230 40.64 -16.62 26.23
C ARG A 230 40.32 -18.09 26.10
N LEU A 231 39.29 -18.47 25.33
CA LEU A 231 38.99 -19.88 25.09
C LEU A 231 40.13 -20.60 24.39
N ARG A 232 40.81 -19.96 23.44
CA ARG A 232 42.02 -20.52 22.81
C ARG A 232 43.15 -20.72 23.83
N ARG A 233 43.44 -19.76 24.70
CA ARG A 233 44.45 -19.87 25.73
C ARG A 233 44.12 -20.96 26.77
N ALA A 234 42.85 -21.07 27.18
CA ALA A 234 42.39 -22.12 28.10
C ALA A 234 42.60 -23.52 27.51
N ARG A 235 42.42 -23.69 26.19
CA ARG A 235 42.68 -24.94 25.49
C ARG A 235 44.14 -25.37 25.57
N PHE A 236 45.10 -24.48 25.27
CA PHE A 236 46.53 -24.81 25.32
C PHE A 236 46.97 -25.25 26.72
N LEU A 237 46.29 -24.80 27.77
CA LEU A 237 46.57 -25.13 29.16
C LEU A 237 45.89 -26.41 29.62
N THR A 238 44.96 -26.99 28.86
CA THR A 238 44.12 -28.11 29.31
C THR A 238 44.07 -29.29 28.34
N GLU A 239 44.83 -29.25 27.24
CA GLU A 239 44.88 -30.29 26.17
C GLU A 239 43.49 -30.61 25.60
N ALA A 240 42.52 -29.68 25.73
CA ALA A 240 41.18 -29.85 25.24
C ALA A 240 41.14 -29.88 23.69
N PRO A 241 40.20 -30.63 23.08
CA PRO A 241 40.07 -30.66 21.61
C PRO A 241 39.89 -29.27 21.01
N PRO A 242 40.42 -29.02 19.80
CA PRO A 242 40.31 -27.70 19.17
C PRO A 242 38.86 -27.25 19.01
N PRO A 243 38.51 -26.04 19.45
CA PRO A 243 37.23 -25.47 19.03
C PRO A 243 37.25 -25.31 17.51
N ALA A 244 36.14 -25.56 16.85
CA ALA A 244 36.00 -25.35 15.38
C ALA A 244 36.50 -23.96 15.01
N ALA A 245 37.09 -23.81 13.83
CA ALA A 245 37.48 -22.49 13.30
C ALA A 245 36.31 -21.52 13.42
N TRP A 246 36.50 -20.38 14.05
CA TRP A 246 35.41 -19.44 14.42
C TRP A 246 34.63 -18.95 13.18
N TRP A 247 35.31 -18.78 12.07
CA TRP A 247 34.70 -18.33 10.81
C TRP A 247 33.68 -19.33 10.25
N ARG A 248 33.83 -20.65 10.50
CA ARG A 248 32.89 -21.69 10.08
C ARG A 248 31.50 -21.55 10.71
N THR A 249 31.41 -20.86 11.85
CA THR A 249 30.14 -20.58 12.52
C THR A 249 29.77 -19.11 12.47
N ALA A 250 30.73 -18.19 12.40
CA ALA A 250 30.49 -16.76 12.28
C ALA A 250 29.95 -16.38 10.91
N LEU A 251 30.51 -16.93 9.82
CA LEU A 251 30.09 -16.61 8.46
C LEU A 251 28.64 -17.05 8.18
N PRO A 252 28.20 -18.29 8.48
CA PRO A 252 26.80 -18.64 8.33
C PRO A 252 25.84 -17.78 9.13
N ALA A 253 26.20 -17.40 10.37
CA ALA A 253 25.38 -16.53 11.20
C ALA A 253 25.26 -15.11 10.61
N PHE A 254 26.36 -14.56 10.11
CA PHE A 254 26.38 -13.29 9.40
C PHE A 254 25.53 -13.33 8.13
N LEU A 255 25.71 -14.38 7.31
CA LEU A 255 24.96 -14.56 6.08
C LEU A 255 23.45 -14.75 6.30
N LEU A 256 23.06 -15.46 7.37
CA LEU A 256 21.66 -15.61 7.76
C LEU A 256 21.04 -14.24 8.05
N LEU A 257 21.71 -13.40 8.83
CA LEU A 257 21.25 -12.03 9.13
C LEU A 257 21.22 -11.16 7.87
N PHE A 258 22.22 -11.28 7.01
CA PHE A 258 22.24 -10.59 5.73
C PHE A 258 21.07 -10.99 4.86
N LEU A 259 20.76 -12.29 4.78
CA LEU A 259 19.62 -12.82 4.03
C LEU A 259 18.29 -12.28 4.60
N LEU A 260 18.13 -12.25 5.94
CA LEU A 260 16.96 -11.65 6.58
C LEU A 260 16.83 -10.14 6.31
N ALA A 261 17.96 -9.46 6.06
CA ALA A 261 17.97 -8.04 5.73
C ALA A 261 17.73 -7.73 4.24
N VAL A 262 17.74 -8.75 3.35
CA VAL A 262 17.58 -8.56 1.90
C VAL A 262 16.33 -7.75 1.53
N PRO A 263 15.13 -7.99 2.08
CA PRO A 263 13.95 -7.20 1.72
C PRO A 263 14.13 -5.70 1.98
N ARG A 264 14.80 -5.37 3.08
CA ARG A 264 15.10 -3.98 3.48
C ARG A 264 16.10 -3.30 2.52
N LEU A 265 17.01 -4.07 1.92
CA LEU A 265 17.99 -3.57 0.96
C LEU A 265 17.41 -3.44 -0.44
N VAL A 266 16.53 -4.37 -0.80
CA VAL A 266 15.92 -4.45 -2.13
C VAL A 266 14.85 -3.37 -2.31
N VAL A 267 14.01 -3.12 -1.30
CA VAL A 267 12.90 -2.16 -1.41
C VAL A 267 13.37 -0.75 -1.76
N PRO A 268 14.36 -0.11 -1.07
CA PRO A 268 14.82 1.23 -1.45
C PRO A 268 15.42 1.30 -2.85
N ARG A 269 16.04 0.22 -3.28
CA ARG A 269 16.72 0.13 -4.57
C ARG A 269 15.76 0.05 -5.75
N TYR A 270 14.68 -0.73 -5.59
CA TYR A 270 13.78 -1.05 -6.70
C TYR A 270 12.46 -0.31 -6.65
N ALA A 271 12.00 0.19 -5.47
CA ALA A 271 10.75 0.94 -5.39
C ALA A 271 10.71 2.17 -6.31
N PRO A 272 11.75 3.02 -6.43
CA PRO A 272 11.74 4.13 -7.38
C PRO A 272 11.65 3.69 -8.85
N GLN A 273 12.19 2.51 -9.17
CA GLN A 273 12.22 1.99 -10.54
C GLN A 273 10.87 1.42 -10.99
N VAL A 274 9.93 1.18 -10.07
CA VAL A 274 8.56 0.75 -10.41
C VAL A 274 7.78 1.86 -11.10
N SER A 275 8.16 3.12 -10.90
CA SER A 275 7.58 4.30 -11.57
C SER A 275 8.47 4.81 -12.72
N ASP A 276 9.43 4.02 -13.20
CA ASP A 276 10.31 4.41 -14.30
C ASP A 276 9.52 4.54 -15.61
N PRO A 277 9.80 5.51 -16.49
CA PRO A 277 9.19 5.62 -17.82
C PRO A 277 9.43 4.39 -18.70
N ASP A 278 10.58 3.72 -18.58
CA ASP A 278 10.90 2.52 -19.34
C ASP A 278 10.11 1.30 -18.82
N PRO A 279 9.23 0.70 -19.63
CA PRO A 279 8.44 -0.48 -19.23
C PRO A 279 9.30 -1.70 -18.88
N ALA A 280 10.49 -1.87 -19.49
CA ALA A 280 11.38 -2.98 -19.17
C ALA A 280 12.01 -2.83 -17.78
N VAL A 281 12.38 -1.60 -17.39
CA VAL A 281 12.88 -1.29 -16.05
C VAL A 281 11.78 -1.50 -15.02
N ARG A 282 10.56 -1.01 -15.27
CA ARG A 282 9.38 -1.22 -14.39
C ARG A 282 9.09 -2.71 -14.16
N ALA A 283 9.02 -3.48 -15.24
CA ALA A 283 8.72 -4.92 -15.16
C ALA A 283 9.78 -5.67 -14.35
N ARG A 284 11.06 -5.39 -14.59
CA ARG A 284 12.18 -5.99 -13.84
C ARG A 284 12.13 -5.63 -12.36
N ALA A 285 11.93 -4.35 -12.03
CA ALA A 285 11.84 -3.89 -10.65
C ALA A 285 10.67 -4.54 -9.92
N THR A 286 9.50 -4.61 -10.55
CA THR A 286 8.31 -5.26 -10.02
C THR A 286 8.55 -6.75 -9.77
N ALA A 287 9.16 -7.46 -10.71
CA ALA A 287 9.49 -8.88 -10.56
C ALA A 287 10.44 -9.14 -9.38
N VAL A 288 11.49 -8.32 -9.23
CA VAL A 288 12.43 -8.42 -8.10
C VAL A 288 11.73 -8.16 -6.77
N LEU A 289 10.88 -7.13 -6.70
CA LEU A 289 10.14 -6.80 -5.48
C LEU A 289 9.09 -7.86 -5.11
N ARG A 290 8.46 -8.53 -6.08
CA ARG A 290 7.52 -9.64 -5.83
C ARG A 290 8.22 -10.87 -5.22
N VAL A 291 9.49 -11.12 -5.56
CA VAL A 291 10.25 -12.28 -5.06
C VAL A 291 11.02 -11.96 -3.78
N LEU A 292 11.71 -10.83 -3.73
CA LEU A 292 12.64 -10.47 -2.65
C LEU A 292 12.13 -9.35 -1.75
N GLY A 293 11.06 -8.64 -2.10
CA GLY A 293 10.46 -7.59 -1.29
C GLY A 293 9.64 -8.17 -0.13
N SER A 294 9.49 -7.38 0.94
CA SER A 294 8.59 -7.69 2.05
C SER A 294 7.41 -6.73 2.03
N ARG A 295 6.20 -7.29 2.16
CA ARG A 295 4.96 -6.52 2.28
C ARG A 295 5.03 -5.51 3.43
N ASP A 296 5.53 -5.94 4.59
CA ASP A 296 5.59 -5.09 5.79
C ASP A 296 6.58 -3.94 5.64
N VAL A 297 7.74 -4.20 5.01
CA VAL A 297 8.73 -3.15 4.72
C VAL A 297 8.16 -2.13 3.73
N LEU A 298 7.49 -2.57 2.66
CA LEU A 298 6.83 -1.70 1.69
C LEU A 298 5.72 -0.88 2.36
N LEU A 299 4.85 -1.52 3.16
CA LEU A 299 3.76 -0.83 3.85
C LEU A 299 4.27 0.27 4.79
N ARG A 300 5.31 -0.01 5.59
CA ARG A 300 5.92 1.00 6.47
C ARG A 300 6.46 2.20 5.69
N ARG A 301 7.08 1.95 4.52
CA ARG A 301 7.58 3.02 3.65
C ARG A 301 6.48 3.86 3.01
N CYS A 302 5.28 3.33 2.82
CA CYS A 302 4.12 4.12 2.37
C CYS A 302 3.75 5.24 3.36
N TYR A 303 4.11 5.09 4.64
CA TYR A 303 3.81 6.05 5.72
C TYR A 303 5.02 6.88 6.18
N ARG A 304 6.26 6.49 5.85
CA ARG A 304 7.48 7.19 6.25
C ARG A 304 7.95 8.21 5.22
N THR A 305 8.51 9.32 5.71
CA THR A 305 9.12 10.38 4.90
C THR A 305 10.63 10.30 4.84
N GLN A 306 11.27 9.65 5.83
CA GLN A 306 12.74 9.58 5.93
C GLN A 306 13.22 8.16 5.71
N GLU A 307 14.33 8.02 4.97
CA GLU A 307 15.02 6.76 4.80
C GLU A 307 15.94 6.48 6.00
N PRO A 308 15.94 5.24 6.54
CA PRO A 308 16.90 4.84 7.55
C PRO A 308 18.33 4.88 7.00
N MET A 309 19.25 5.50 7.73
CA MET A 309 20.67 5.58 7.36
C MET A 309 21.44 4.42 8.00
N ASP A 310 21.62 3.32 7.28
CA ASP A 310 22.53 2.24 7.67
C ASP A 310 23.58 1.97 6.58
N PHE A 311 24.68 1.31 6.99
CA PHE A 311 25.80 1.02 6.09
C PHE A 311 25.38 0.21 4.86
N PHE A 312 24.56 -0.81 5.04
CA PHE A 312 24.12 -1.68 3.93
C PHE A 312 23.19 -0.94 2.99
N THR A 313 22.23 -0.16 3.50
CA THR A 313 21.33 0.66 2.69
C THR A 313 22.12 1.73 1.90
N LEU A 314 23.11 2.35 2.53
CA LEU A 314 23.97 3.34 1.87
C LEU A 314 24.81 2.71 0.75
N VAL A 315 25.47 1.57 1.00
CA VAL A 315 26.39 0.94 0.06
C VAL A 315 25.66 0.14 -1.02
N LEU A 316 24.64 -0.65 -0.64
CA LEU A 316 23.95 -1.58 -1.54
C LEU A 316 22.61 -1.02 -2.04
N GLY A 317 21.98 -0.12 -1.29
CA GLY A 317 20.69 0.49 -1.62
C GLY A 317 20.72 1.47 -2.80
N GLY A 318 21.91 1.80 -3.32
CA GLY A 318 22.07 2.62 -4.53
C GLY A 318 22.31 4.10 -4.28
N SER A 319 22.34 4.57 -3.03
CA SER A 319 22.60 6.00 -2.69
C SER A 319 23.94 6.49 -3.22
N PHE A 320 24.97 5.64 -3.27
CA PHE A 320 26.28 5.97 -3.85
C PHE A 320 26.34 6.00 -5.38
N ARG A 321 25.32 5.47 -6.08
CA ARG A 321 25.30 5.39 -7.54
C ARG A 321 24.40 6.43 -8.21
N GLY A 322 24.04 7.51 -7.50
CA GLY A 322 23.22 8.59 -8.06
C GLY A 322 21.75 8.21 -8.29
N GLY A 323 21.26 7.15 -7.67
CA GLY A 323 19.85 6.78 -7.73
C GLY A 323 18.99 7.79 -6.96
N ARG A 324 17.83 8.14 -7.52
CA ARG A 324 16.82 8.96 -6.83
C ARG A 324 16.38 8.24 -5.55
N PRO A 325 16.34 8.90 -4.38
CA PRO A 325 15.80 8.29 -3.16
C PRO A 325 14.33 7.92 -3.37
N ALA A 326 13.90 6.80 -2.77
CA ALA A 326 12.52 6.34 -2.87
C ALA A 326 11.58 7.34 -2.20
N SER A 327 10.67 7.90 -2.96
CA SER A 327 9.60 8.75 -2.42
C SER A 327 8.50 7.90 -1.78
N ARG A 328 7.63 8.53 -0.97
CA ARG A 328 6.42 7.90 -0.44
C ARG A 328 5.53 7.38 -1.59
N ALA A 329 5.38 8.15 -2.65
CA ALA A 329 4.60 7.77 -3.83
C ALA A 329 5.18 6.53 -4.53
N ASP A 330 6.52 6.44 -4.66
CA ASP A 330 7.16 5.24 -5.21
C ASP A 330 6.90 4.00 -4.36
N ALA A 331 6.93 4.14 -3.02
CA ALA A 331 6.60 3.05 -2.11
C ALA A 331 5.13 2.61 -2.20
N GLN A 332 4.20 3.55 -2.35
CA GLN A 332 2.76 3.28 -2.53
C GLN A 332 2.50 2.55 -3.85
N THR A 333 3.13 3.02 -4.94
CA THR A 333 3.09 2.35 -6.24
C THR A 333 3.67 0.93 -6.15
N ALA A 334 4.85 0.78 -5.54
CA ALA A 334 5.49 -0.51 -5.36
C ALA A 334 4.65 -1.46 -4.50
N PHE A 335 4.01 -0.96 -3.44
CA PHE A 335 3.13 -1.75 -2.59
C PHE A 335 1.96 -2.34 -3.38
N TYR A 336 1.28 -1.52 -4.18
CA TYR A 336 0.19 -2.00 -5.04
C TYR A 336 0.70 -3.00 -6.09
N ARG A 337 1.78 -2.68 -6.82
CA ARG A 337 2.36 -3.56 -7.85
C ARG A 337 2.78 -4.93 -7.30
N VAL A 338 3.24 -4.98 -6.06
CA VAL A 338 3.65 -6.23 -5.40
C VAL A 338 2.46 -7.00 -4.86
N THR A 339 1.50 -6.33 -4.20
CA THR A 339 0.44 -6.99 -3.42
C THR A 339 -0.90 -7.09 -4.14
N GLY A 340 -1.15 -6.25 -5.14
CA GLY A 340 -2.46 -6.08 -5.79
C GLY A 340 -3.49 -5.37 -4.90
N THR A 341 -3.07 -4.83 -3.76
CA THR A 341 -3.95 -4.15 -2.81
C THR A 341 -3.47 -2.72 -2.62
N PRO A 342 -4.34 -1.69 -2.75
CA PRO A 342 -3.97 -0.34 -2.38
C PRO A 342 -3.54 -0.25 -0.91
N TYR A 343 -2.50 0.54 -0.59
CA TYR A 343 -2.01 0.68 0.78
C TYR A 343 -3.08 1.31 1.71
N SER A 344 -3.96 2.15 1.17
CA SER A 344 -5.09 2.76 1.87
C SER A 344 -6.15 1.75 2.34
N ALA A 345 -6.26 0.60 1.66
CA ALA A 345 -7.17 -0.48 2.03
C ALA A 345 -6.62 -1.40 3.15
N VAL A 346 -5.36 -1.19 3.56
CA VAL A 346 -4.71 -1.98 4.61
C VAL A 346 -4.60 -1.15 5.88
N PRO A 347 -4.82 -1.72 7.08
CA PRO A 347 -4.60 -1.02 8.32
C PRO A 347 -3.18 -0.45 8.39
N PRO A 348 -2.99 0.78 8.89
CA PRO A 348 -1.68 1.39 9.00
C PRO A 348 -0.77 0.55 9.91
N PRO A 349 0.54 0.43 9.60
CA PRO A 349 1.47 -0.29 10.44
C PRO A 349 1.63 0.43 11.78
N ARG A 350 1.78 -0.31 12.88
CA ARG A 350 2.08 0.28 14.19
C ARG A 350 3.55 0.72 14.21
N LEU A 351 3.80 2.00 14.14
CA LEU A 351 5.12 2.61 14.30
C LEU A 351 5.16 3.29 15.67
N LYS A 352 5.86 2.71 16.64
CA LYS A 352 6.00 3.27 17.98
C LYS A 352 7.23 4.18 18.05
N GLY A 353 7.11 5.37 18.58
CA GLY A 353 8.21 6.30 18.83
C GLY A 353 8.82 6.12 20.22
N LEU A 354 9.91 6.85 20.49
CA LEU A 354 10.67 6.86 21.74
C LEU A 354 9.83 7.06 23.02
N ARG A 355 8.64 7.66 22.91
CA ARG A 355 7.72 7.90 24.02
C ARG A 355 6.46 7.02 23.98
N GLY A 356 6.47 5.94 23.18
CA GLY A 356 5.28 5.13 22.96
C GLY A 356 4.21 5.80 22.10
N GLN A 357 4.49 7.01 21.59
CA GLN A 357 3.64 7.71 20.63
C GLN A 357 3.75 7.01 19.28
N ASP A 358 2.62 6.89 18.60
CA ASP A 358 2.62 6.37 17.23
C ASP A 358 3.22 7.45 16.31
N LEU A 359 4.30 7.15 15.59
CA LEU A 359 4.97 8.13 14.71
C LEU A 359 4.08 8.58 13.54
N ILE A 360 3.05 7.81 13.23
CA ILE A 360 2.00 8.21 12.26
C ILE A 360 1.12 9.30 12.85
N ASP A 361 0.89 9.29 14.17
CA ASP A 361 0.08 10.31 14.86
C ASP A 361 0.85 11.61 15.13
N SER A 362 2.18 11.58 15.09
CA SER A 362 3.02 12.76 15.37
C SER A 362 3.17 13.71 14.17
N ASP A 363 2.76 13.31 12.97
CA ASP A 363 2.74 14.21 11.82
C ASP A 363 1.62 15.24 11.98
N TRP A 364 1.95 16.40 12.54
CA TRP A 364 1.11 17.61 12.64
C TRP A 364 0.62 18.10 11.29
N TRP A 365 1.16 17.56 10.21
CA TRP A 365 0.90 17.93 8.84
C TRP A 365 0.40 16.71 8.05
N ASP A 366 -0.84 16.80 7.55
CA ASP A 366 -1.35 15.85 6.55
C ASP A 366 -0.88 16.33 5.15
N PRO A 367 0.12 15.69 4.53
CA PRO A 367 0.62 16.10 3.22
C PRO A 367 -0.41 15.92 2.09
N ALA A 368 -1.49 15.21 2.37
CA ALA A 368 -2.58 14.97 1.43
C ALA A 368 -3.78 15.91 1.65
N LEU A 369 -3.70 16.83 2.63
CA LEU A 369 -4.77 17.79 2.92
C LEU A 369 -5.15 18.60 1.67
N GLY A 370 -6.44 18.60 1.34
CA GLY A 370 -6.98 19.29 0.15
C GLY A 370 -6.60 18.65 -1.19
N GLY A 371 -5.97 17.47 -1.18
CA GLY A 371 -5.61 16.70 -2.39
C GLY A 371 -6.82 16.06 -3.08
N ASP A 372 -6.57 15.38 -4.17
CA ASP A 372 -7.60 14.70 -4.99
C ASP A 372 -7.65 13.17 -4.77
N GLN A 373 -7.00 12.70 -3.71
CA GLN A 373 -6.96 11.30 -3.32
C GLN A 373 -7.39 11.13 -1.88
N VAL A 374 -7.93 9.95 -1.56
CA VAL A 374 -8.35 9.63 -0.20
C VAL A 374 -7.16 9.54 0.75
N ALA A 375 -6.01 9.13 0.24
CA ALA A 375 -4.77 8.96 1.00
C ALA A 375 -4.81 7.85 2.07
N ALA A 376 -3.88 7.90 3.01
CA ALA A 376 -3.72 6.89 4.05
C ALA A 376 -4.81 6.94 5.11
N ARG A 377 -5.16 5.81 5.71
CA ARG A 377 -6.02 5.78 6.89
C ARG A 377 -5.36 6.52 8.06
N ILE A 378 -6.15 7.39 8.70
CA ILE A 378 -5.72 8.19 9.85
C ILE A 378 -6.19 7.51 11.14
N LYS A 379 -5.26 7.26 12.05
CA LYS A 379 -5.59 6.72 13.36
C LYS A 379 -6.30 7.78 14.21
N GLY A 380 -7.33 7.37 14.93
CA GLY A 380 -8.14 8.27 15.76
C GLY A 380 -9.26 8.98 15.00
N LEU A 381 -9.24 9.00 13.67
CA LEU A 381 -10.36 9.49 12.87
C LEU A 381 -11.33 8.35 12.59
N THR A 382 -12.57 8.48 13.04
CA THR A 382 -13.59 7.43 12.96
C THR A 382 -14.90 7.96 12.41
N LEU A 383 -15.63 7.12 11.68
CA LEU A 383 -17.04 7.32 11.40
C LEU A 383 -17.81 6.90 12.65
N SER A 384 -18.48 7.85 13.33
CA SER A 384 -19.23 7.63 14.57
C SER A 384 -20.69 7.33 14.31
N GLN A 385 -21.29 7.92 13.25
CA GLN A 385 -22.67 7.66 12.84
C GLN A 385 -22.79 7.64 11.32
N SER A 386 -23.67 6.76 10.81
CA SER A 386 -24.01 6.66 9.41
C SER A 386 -25.50 6.32 9.26
N ARG A 387 -26.24 7.16 8.54
CA ARG A 387 -27.68 6.99 8.31
C ARG A 387 -28.03 7.34 6.88
N LEU A 388 -28.72 6.44 6.20
CA LEU A 388 -29.22 6.59 4.86
C LEU A 388 -30.76 6.60 4.89
N ASP A 389 -31.35 7.73 4.56
CA ASP A 389 -32.77 7.91 4.40
C ASP A 389 -33.09 8.00 2.91
N GLY A 390 -34.27 7.56 2.46
CA GLY A 390 -34.60 7.63 1.07
C GLY A 390 -36.09 7.52 0.77
N ARG A 391 -36.49 8.05 -0.42
CA ARG A 391 -37.82 7.88 -0.99
C ARG A 391 -37.70 7.35 -2.40
N ILE A 392 -38.43 6.31 -2.67
CA ILE A 392 -38.49 5.62 -3.96
C ILE A 392 -39.86 5.95 -4.57
N ASP A 393 -39.84 6.42 -5.80
CA ASP A 393 -41.01 6.69 -6.62
C ASP A 393 -40.92 5.79 -7.86
N SER A 394 -41.51 4.61 -7.74
CA SER A 394 -41.51 3.60 -8.82
C SER A 394 -42.29 4.07 -10.03
N ALA A 395 -43.34 4.89 -9.83
CA ALA A 395 -44.13 5.47 -10.90
C ALA A 395 -43.33 6.45 -11.78
N SER A 396 -42.41 7.22 -11.13
CA SER A 396 -41.49 8.10 -11.84
C SER A 396 -40.15 7.43 -12.18
N GLY A 397 -39.96 6.18 -11.85
CA GLY A 397 -38.67 5.50 -12.05
C GLY A 397 -37.47 6.18 -11.41
N THR A 398 -37.65 6.82 -10.24
CA THR A 398 -36.62 7.60 -9.54
C THR A 398 -36.56 7.26 -8.05
N ALA A 399 -35.42 7.54 -7.45
CA ALA A 399 -35.25 7.59 -6.00
C ALA A 399 -34.46 8.82 -5.58
N TYR A 400 -34.71 9.29 -4.38
CA TYR A 400 -33.89 10.30 -3.73
C TYR A 400 -33.38 9.76 -2.41
N LEU A 401 -32.06 9.86 -2.20
CA LEU A 401 -31.36 9.31 -1.04
C LEU A 401 -30.63 10.44 -0.30
N GLU A 402 -30.69 10.47 1.02
CA GLU A 402 -29.91 11.36 1.88
C GLU A 402 -29.00 10.54 2.79
N TRP A 403 -27.69 10.64 2.58
CA TRP A 403 -26.72 9.95 3.41
C TRP A 403 -26.09 10.93 4.40
N THR A 404 -26.44 10.79 5.66
CA THR A 404 -25.90 11.58 6.77
C THR A 404 -24.76 10.82 7.44
N LEU A 405 -23.61 11.48 7.56
CA LEU A 405 -22.37 10.96 8.10
C LEU A 405 -21.88 11.84 9.23
N GLU A 406 -21.41 11.25 10.33
CA GLU A 406 -20.77 11.97 11.42
C GLU A 406 -19.39 11.38 11.69
N PHE A 407 -18.37 12.23 11.64
CA PHE A 407 -16.97 11.87 11.88
C PHE A 407 -16.55 12.35 13.26
N HIS A 408 -15.80 11.51 13.97
CA HIS A 408 -15.20 11.85 15.26
C HIS A 408 -13.69 11.69 15.19
N ASN A 409 -12.95 12.64 15.79
CA ASN A 409 -11.49 12.67 15.77
C ASN A 409 -10.92 12.63 17.18
N ALA A 410 -10.43 11.47 17.60
CA ALA A 410 -9.70 11.26 18.86
C ALA A 410 -8.17 11.46 18.72
N SER A 411 -7.69 12.01 17.59
CA SER A 411 -6.26 12.29 17.39
C SER A 411 -5.90 13.67 17.97
N PRO A 412 -4.60 13.93 18.28
CA PRO A 412 -4.17 15.19 18.89
C PRO A 412 -4.11 16.37 17.91
N ALA A 413 -4.53 16.22 16.66
CA ALA A 413 -4.52 17.26 15.64
C ALA A 413 -5.83 17.25 14.84
N GLU A 414 -6.20 18.40 14.30
CA GLU A 414 -7.31 18.53 13.34
C GLU A 414 -7.07 17.64 12.13
N ARG A 415 -8.11 16.93 11.67
CA ARG A 415 -8.01 15.96 10.56
C ARG A 415 -9.04 16.24 9.47
N GLU A 416 -8.69 15.87 8.25
CA GLU A 416 -9.61 15.85 7.12
C GLU A 416 -10.20 14.46 6.96
N ALA A 417 -11.54 14.32 7.01
CA ALA A 417 -12.21 13.09 6.62
C ALA A 417 -12.40 13.08 5.10
N ARG A 418 -11.92 12.02 4.44
CA ARG A 418 -12.00 11.83 2.99
C ARG A 418 -12.58 10.46 2.65
N ALA A 419 -13.51 10.46 1.70
CA ALA A 419 -14.09 9.23 1.19
C ALA A 419 -14.32 9.31 -0.31
N LEU A 420 -13.95 8.23 -1.02
CA LEU A 420 -14.42 7.95 -2.35
C LEU A 420 -15.71 7.14 -2.23
N ILE A 421 -16.80 7.69 -2.73
CA ILE A 421 -18.14 7.11 -2.63
C ILE A 421 -18.60 6.69 -4.03
N GLU A 422 -19.04 5.45 -4.15
CA GLU A 422 -19.73 4.96 -5.34
C GLU A 422 -21.22 5.25 -5.21
N LEU A 423 -21.74 6.02 -6.14
CA LEU A 423 -23.15 6.35 -6.24
C LEU A 423 -23.94 5.19 -6.86
N PRO A 424 -25.26 5.15 -6.65
CA PRO A 424 -26.12 4.34 -7.50
C PRO A 424 -25.89 4.69 -8.97
N PRO A 425 -25.91 3.72 -9.90
CA PRO A 425 -25.66 3.98 -11.32
C PRO A 425 -26.54 5.07 -11.91
N GLY A 426 -25.92 6.04 -12.59
CA GLY A 426 -26.60 7.21 -13.13
C GLY A 426 -27.05 8.23 -12.09
N GLY A 427 -26.72 8.03 -10.82
CA GLY A 427 -27.04 8.95 -9.72
C GLY A 427 -26.19 10.22 -9.77
N ALA A 428 -26.78 11.35 -9.34
CA ALA A 428 -26.11 12.63 -9.23
C ALA A 428 -26.31 13.24 -7.84
N VAL A 429 -25.24 13.78 -7.26
CA VAL A 429 -25.35 14.53 -6.00
C VAL A 429 -26.05 15.86 -6.29
N SER A 430 -27.15 16.09 -5.60
CA SER A 430 -28.04 17.25 -5.77
C SER A 430 -28.25 18.05 -4.48
N ARG A 431 -27.62 17.63 -3.40
CA ARG A 431 -27.56 18.33 -2.11
C ARG A 431 -26.30 18.01 -1.36
N VAL A 432 -25.69 18.98 -0.71
CA VAL A 432 -24.62 18.78 0.28
C VAL A 432 -24.86 19.75 1.44
N THR A 433 -24.93 19.24 2.66
CA THR A 433 -25.20 20.01 3.88
C THR A 433 -24.09 19.75 4.89
N LEU A 434 -23.58 20.77 5.54
CA LEU A 434 -22.69 20.70 6.69
C LEU A 434 -23.36 21.32 7.91
N TRP A 435 -23.29 20.70 9.07
CA TRP A 435 -23.72 21.31 10.32
C TRP A 435 -22.59 22.14 10.93
N ILE A 436 -22.78 23.46 10.99
CA ILE A 436 -21.85 24.40 11.63
C ILE A 436 -22.52 24.94 12.88
N ASN A 437 -21.93 24.69 14.04
CA ASN A 437 -22.51 25.06 15.35
C ASN A 437 -23.95 24.52 15.56
N GLY A 438 -24.27 23.39 15.02
CA GLY A 438 -25.58 22.76 15.11
C GLY A 438 -26.60 23.20 14.04
N GLU A 439 -26.29 24.20 13.23
CA GLU A 439 -27.16 24.73 12.19
C GLU A 439 -26.79 24.13 10.82
N PRO A 440 -27.77 23.66 10.03
CA PRO A 440 -27.51 23.09 8.70
C PRO A 440 -27.21 24.20 7.67
N CYS A 441 -26.03 24.14 7.04
CA CYS A 441 -25.58 25.03 5.99
C CYS A 441 -25.56 24.30 4.67
N GLU A 442 -26.27 24.79 3.63
CA GLU A 442 -26.32 24.20 2.32
C GLU A 442 -25.13 24.64 1.46
N ALA A 443 -24.67 23.76 0.56
CA ALA A 443 -23.55 24.01 -0.31
C ALA A 443 -23.84 25.04 -1.41
N ALA A 444 -22.81 25.74 -1.84
CA ALA A 444 -22.80 26.41 -3.13
C ALA A 444 -22.35 25.45 -4.22
N PHE A 445 -23.01 25.51 -5.38
CA PHE A 445 -22.62 24.77 -6.58
C PHE A 445 -21.90 25.71 -7.55
N GLY A 446 -20.78 25.27 -8.10
CA GLY A 446 -19.95 26.07 -9.00
C GLY A 446 -19.08 25.22 -9.90
N GLY A 447 -18.27 25.87 -10.75
CA GLY A 447 -17.30 25.15 -11.54
C GLY A 447 -16.34 24.30 -10.69
N ARG A 448 -15.98 23.11 -11.15
CA ARG A 448 -15.14 22.16 -10.40
C ARG A 448 -13.82 22.78 -9.91
N SER A 449 -13.14 23.55 -10.75
CA SER A 449 -11.92 24.28 -10.35
C SER A 449 -12.18 25.37 -9.33
N GLN A 450 -13.28 26.12 -9.48
CA GLN A 450 -13.70 27.19 -8.59
C GLN A 450 -14.00 26.67 -7.18
N THR A 451 -14.83 25.63 -7.06
CA THR A 451 -15.17 25.02 -5.76
C THR A 451 -13.96 24.40 -5.08
N ARG A 452 -13.08 23.79 -5.85
CA ARG A 452 -11.82 23.23 -5.34
C ARG A 452 -10.85 24.30 -4.82
N GLN A 453 -10.68 25.39 -5.55
CA GLN A 453 -9.85 26.52 -5.11
C GLN A 453 -10.42 27.14 -3.83
N ALA A 454 -11.74 27.33 -3.76
CA ALA A 454 -12.40 27.81 -2.55
C ALA A 454 -12.12 26.90 -1.35
N TYR A 455 -12.29 25.60 -1.51
CA TYR A 455 -11.97 24.61 -0.48
C TYR A 455 -10.51 24.67 -0.05
N GLN A 456 -9.56 24.64 -0.99
CA GLN A 456 -8.14 24.67 -0.68
C GLN A 456 -7.73 25.95 0.05
N GLN A 457 -8.30 27.09 -0.31
CA GLN A 457 -8.01 28.34 0.36
C GLN A 457 -8.55 28.37 1.77
N VAL A 458 -9.77 27.88 2.00
CA VAL A 458 -10.43 27.88 3.31
C VAL A 458 -9.89 26.76 4.21
N ALA A 459 -9.84 25.52 3.73
CA ALA A 459 -9.35 24.37 4.50
C ALA A 459 -7.85 24.45 4.79
N VAL A 460 -7.03 24.65 3.76
CA VAL A 460 -5.57 24.51 3.89
C VAL A 460 -4.92 25.79 4.44
N ARG A 461 -5.35 26.98 3.95
CA ARG A 461 -4.73 28.25 4.34
C ARG A 461 -5.37 28.88 5.58
N GLN A 462 -6.71 28.85 5.69
CA GLN A 462 -7.44 29.49 6.79
C GLN A 462 -7.77 28.53 7.94
N ARG A 463 -7.66 27.21 7.72
CA ARG A 463 -8.04 26.15 8.68
C ARG A 463 -9.45 26.36 9.25
N ARG A 464 -10.42 26.51 8.35
CA ARG A 464 -11.85 26.69 8.66
C ARG A 464 -12.64 25.51 8.13
N ASP A 465 -13.91 25.44 8.47
CA ASP A 465 -14.82 24.30 8.29
C ASP A 465 -15.46 24.21 6.90
N PRO A 466 -14.79 23.79 5.81
CA PRO A 466 -15.43 23.50 4.56
C PRO A 466 -15.69 22.00 4.33
N VAL A 467 -16.72 21.72 3.54
CA VAL A 467 -16.95 20.43 2.90
C VAL A 467 -16.88 20.61 1.38
N LEU A 468 -16.19 19.71 0.69
CA LEU A 468 -16.12 19.68 -0.76
C LEU A 468 -16.61 18.33 -1.27
N VAL A 469 -17.47 18.35 -2.29
CA VAL A 469 -17.87 17.17 -3.05
C VAL A 469 -17.62 17.40 -4.53
N THR A 470 -16.82 16.55 -5.15
CA THR A 470 -16.51 16.57 -6.59
C THR A 470 -16.61 15.17 -7.18
N THR A 471 -16.81 15.05 -8.49
CA THR A 471 -16.77 13.75 -9.16
C THR A 471 -15.34 13.18 -9.19
N ALA A 472 -15.24 11.85 -9.10
CA ALA A 472 -13.99 11.10 -9.17
C ALA A 472 -14.16 9.86 -10.07
N GLY A 473 -14.46 10.09 -11.33
CA GLY A 473 -14.80 9.08 -12.30
C GLY A 473 -16.31 8.84 -12.45
N PRO A 474 -16.71 7.88 -13.27
CA PRO A 474 -18.11 7.57 -13.51
C PRO A 474 -18.80 7.04 -12.26
N ASP A 475 -19.98 7.55 -11.94
CA ASP A 475 -20.78 7.17 -10.76
C ASP A 475 -20.00 7.21 -9.43
N ARG A 476 -18.99 8.10 -9.32
CA ARG A 476 -18.16 8.24 -8.12
C ARG A 476 -17.92 9.69 -7.75
N ILE A 477 -17.90 9.94 -6.46
CA ILE A 477 -17.58 11.24 -5.89
C ILE A 477 -16.47 11.13 -4.84
N LEU A 478 -15.64 12.16 -4.77
CA LEU A 478 -14.73 12.41 -3.65
C LEU A 478 -15.39 13.43 -2.71
N MET A 479 -15.58 13.03 -1.47
CA MET A 479 -16.03 13.87 -0.38
C MET A 479 -14.85 14.19 0.53
N GLN A 480 -14.72 15.47 0.92
CA GLN A 480 -13.67 15.99 1.78
C GLN A 480 -14.30 16.90 2.83
N CYS A 481 -14.02 16.65 4.11
CA CYS A 481 -14.53 17.38 5.25
C CYS A 481 -13.38 17.80 6.16
N PHE A 482 -13.13 19.09 6.36
CA PHE A 482 -12.07 19.63 7.20
C PHE A 482 -12.54 20.89 7.96
N PRO A 483 -12.03 21.12 9.20
CA PRO A 483 -11.38 20.14 10.07
C PRO A 483 -12.41 19.35 10.86
N VAL A 484 -12.16 18.03 11.03
CA VAL A 484 -12.77 17.33 12.15
C VAL A 484 -11.96 17.71 13.38
N PRO A 485 -12.54 18.49 14.35
CA PRO A 485 -11.78 19.07 15.45
C PRO A 485 -11.23 18.01 16.41
N VAL A 486 -10.17 18.36 17.13
CA VAL A 486 -9.58 17.49 18.16
C VAL A 486 -10.63 17.16 19.21
N ASP A 487 -10.79 15.87 19.55
CA ASP A 487 -11.80 15.34 20.47
C ASP A 487 -13.25 15.79 20.13
N GLY A 488 -13.48 16.17 18.88
CA GLY A 488 -14.76 16.69 18.38
C GLY A 488 -15.33 15.90 17.22
N SER A 489 -16.51 16.31 16.78
CA SER A 489 -17.24 15.68 15.68
C SER A 489 -17.62 16.68 14.59
N MET A 490 -17.77 16.17 13.36
CA MET A 490 -18.26 16.91 12.21
C MET A 490 -19.34 16.10 11.48
N LYS A 491 -20.50 16.72 11.30
CA LYS A 491 -21.67 16.10 10.66
C LYS A 491 -21.91 16.68 9.28
N THR A 492 -22.06 15.80 8.28
CA THR A 492 -22.36 16.18 6.89
C THR A 492 -23.45 15.30 6.30
N ARG A 493 -24.14 15.78 5.26
CA ARG A 493 -25.15 15.04 4.51
C ARG A 493 -24.95 15.23 3.02
N ILE A 494 -25.15 14.15 2.26
CA ILE A 494 -25.13 14.14 0.81
C ILE A 494 -26.49 13.67 0.34
N GLY A 495 -27.17 14.48 -0.49
CA GLY A 495 -28.41 14.11 -1.17
C GLY A 495 -28.14 13.65 -2.59
N ILE A 496 -28.68 12.52 -2.98
CA ILE A 496 -28.41 11.83 -4.25
C ILE A 496 -29.73 11.63 -4.99
N THR A 497 -29.85 12.19 -6.18
CA THR A 497 -30.94 11.91 -7.12
C THR A 497 -30.56 10.74 -7.99
N VAL A 498 -31.40 9.71 -8.06
CA VAL A 498 -31.07 8.41 -8.66
C VAL A 498 -32.15 7.99 -9.64
N PRO A 499 -31.82 7.57 -10.90
CA PRO A 499 -32.74 6.84 -11.75
C PRO A 499 -32.80 5.37 -11.31
N LEU A 500 -34.00 4.75 -11.31
CA LEU A 500 -34.08 3.31 -11.11
C LEU A 500 -33.52 2.60 -12.35
N LEU A 501 -32.77 1.52 -12.13
CA LEU A 501 -32.26 0.69 -13.22
C LEU A 501 -33.33 -0.29 -13.70
N VAL A 502 -33.32 -0.61 -14.99
CA VAL A 502 -34.08 -1.71 -15.54
C VAL A 502 -33.11 -2.70 -16.18
N PRO A 503 -32.61 -3.67 -15.41
CA PRO A 503 -31.54 -4.56 -15.86
C PRO A 503 -31.94 -5.53 -16.96
N ASP A 504 -33.22 -5.89 -16.96
CA ASP A 504 -33.82 -6.80 -17.95
C ASP A 504 -35.23 -6.34 -18.26
N ALA A 505 -35.40 -5.84 -19.48
CA ALA A 505 -36.69 -5.34 -19.98
C ALA A 505 -37.81 -6.41 -19.95
N GLN A 506 -37.47 -7.70 -20.04
CA GLN A 506 -38.43 -8.81 -20.07
C GLN A 506 -38.97 -9.17 -18.68
N LYS A 507 -38.32 -8.74 -17.59
CA LYS A 507 -38.71 -9.12 -16.23
C LYS A 507 -39.66 -8.15 -15.55
N ALA A 508 -39.96 -7.01 -16.14
CA ALA A 508 -40.77 -5.96 -15.51
C ALA A 508 -40.30 -5.59 -14.09
N GLU A 509 -38.98 -5.54 -13.89
CA GLU A 509 -38.32 -5.26 -12.64
C GLU A 509 -37.45 -3.99 -12.77
N ALA A 510 -37.57 -3.09 -11.80
CA ALA A 510 -36.66 -1.98 -11.60
C ALA A 510 -35.76 -2.23 -10.37
N ALA A 511 -34.58 -1.66 -10.35
CA ALA A 511 -33.62 -1.88 -9.28
C ALA A 511 -33.02 -0.59 -8.75
N LEU A 512 -32.79 -0.53 -7.45
CA LEU A 512 -32.07 0.51 -6.75
C LEU A 512 -30.88 -0.10 -6.02
N ARG A 513 -29.65 0.25 -6.41
CA ARG A 513 -28.42 -0.03 -5.64
C ARG A 513 -28.15 1.11 -4.67
N LEU A 514 -27.80 0.82 -3.43
CA LEU A 514 -27.46 1.85 -2.45
C LEU A 514 -26.02 2.36 -2.62
N PRO A 515 -25.71 3.61 -2.20
CA PRO A 515 -24.37 4.13 -2.25
C PRO A 515 -23.47 3.39 -1.23
N ARG A 516 -22.15 3.32 -1.51
CA ARG A 516 -21.17 2.71 -0.61
C ARG A 516 -19.85 3.46 -0.64
N PHE A 517 -19.05 3.29 0.41
CA PHE A 517 -17.65 3.70 0.38
C PHE A 517 -16.84 2.76 -0.50
N VAL A 518 -15.98 3.32 -1.33
CA VAL A 518 -15.03 2.58 -2.17
C VAL A 518 -13.63 2.67 -1.56
N GLU A 519 -13.30 3.83 -1.00
CA GLU A 519 -12.07 4.11 -0.29
C GLU A 519 -12.32 5.17 0.78
N GLN A 520 -11.66 5.07 1.93
CA GLN A 520 -11.84 5.99 3.04
C GLN A 520 -10.56 6.11 3.87
N ASN A 521 -10.26 7.31 4.39
CA ASN A 521 -9.11 7.54 5.26
C ASN A 521 -9.41 7.45 6.75
N PHE A 522 -10.64 7.17 7.11
CA PHE A 522 -11.12 6.95 8.47
C PHE A 522 -11.46 5.48 8.72
N SER A 523 -11.57 5.08 9.97
CA SER A 523 -12.05 3.75 10.35
C SER A 523 -13.53 3.81 10.72
N ALA A 524 -14.29 2.76 10.43
CA ALA A 524 -15.59 2.56 11.06
C ALA A 524 -15.37 1.71 12.33
N ALA A 525 -15.95 2.10 13.45
CA ALA A 525 -15.96 1.25 14.62
C ALA A 525 -16.78 -0.03 14.32
N PRO A 526 -16.41 -1.21 14.87
CA PRO A 526 -17.11 -2.47 14.57
C PRO A 526 -18.62 -2.43 14.81
N GLU A 527 -19.06 -1.58 15.75
CA GLU A 527 -20.46 -1.38 16.12
C GLU A 527 -21.20 -0.46 15.17
N VAL A 528 -20.46 0.37 14.40
CA VAL A 528 -21.03 1.36 13.49
C VAL A 528 -21.46 0.69 12.19
N GLN A 529 -22.76 0.73 11.97
CA GLN A 529 -23.41 0.29 10.74
C GLN A 529 -24.22 1.45 10.17
N THR A 530 -24.40 1.49 8.85
CA THR A 530 -25.29 2.46 8.21
C THR A 530 -26.74 2.04 8.49
N SER A 531 -27.44 2.83 9.27
CA SER A 531 -28.88 2.67 9.45
C SER A 531 -29.60 3.09 8.19
N VAL A 532 -30.41 2.22 7.60
CA VAL A 532 -31.13 2.46 6.36
C VAL A 532 -32.62 2.57 6.65
N TRP A 533 -33.24 3.63 6.15
CA TRP A 533 -34.68 3.84 6.17
C TRP A 533 -35.13 4.39 4.80
N LEU A 534 -35.85 3.54 4.05
CA LEU A 534 -36.38 3.90 2.76
C LEU A 534 -37.91 3.82 2.76
N GLU A 535 -38.54 4.78 2.12
CA GLU A 535 -39.97 4.77 1.82
C GLU A 535 -40.18 4.46 0.35
N SER A 536 -41.14 3.63 0.01
CA SER A 536 -41.47 3.22 -1.37
C SER A 536 -42.98 3.25 -1.59
N ASP A 537 -43.39 3.72 -2.76
CA ASP A 537 -44.78 3.67 -3.25
C ASP A 537 -45.22 2.24 -3.58
N GLN A 538 -44.27 1.34 -3.87
CA GLN A 538 -44.50 -0.07 -4.17
C GLN A 538 -43.74 -1.00 -3.20
N PRO A 539 -44.26 -2.20 -2.90
CA PRO A 539 -43.54 -3.19 -2.11
C PRO A 539 -42.33 -3.69 -2.89
N PRO A 540 -41.13 -3.82 -2.28
CA PRO A 540 -39.99 -4.41 -2.95
C PRO A 540 -40.23 -5.91 -3.20
N LEU A 541 -39.82 -6.39 -4.38
CA LEU A 541 -39.83 -7.82 -4.75
C LEU A 541 -38.72 -8.56 -4.01
N GLU A 542 -37.59 -7.95 -3.88
CA GLU A 542 -36.41 -8.49 -3.21
C GLU A 542 -35.58 -7.38 -2.61
N VAL A 543 -35.00 -7.62 -1.42
CA VAL A 543 -34.01 -6.74 -0.80
C VAL A 543 -32.80 -7.58 -0.44
N LYS A 544 -31.66 -7.31 -1.04
CA LYS A 544 -30.39 -8.03 -0.80
C LYS A 544 -29.33 -7.16 -0.16
N GLY A 545 -28.43 -7.82 0.53
CA GLY A 545 -27.35 -7.16 1.28
C GLY A 545 -27.88 -6.67 2.64
N GLY A 546 -26.97 -6.22 3.49
CA GLY A 546 -27.27 -5.84 4.86
C GLY A 546 -26.83 -6.89 5.88
N THR A 547 -26.57 -6.46 7.10
CA THR A 547 -25.89 -7.29 8.11
C THR A 547 -26.83 -8.37 8.69
N ASN A 548 -28.12 -8.07 8.81
CA ASN A 548 -29.14 -8.97 9.37
C ASN A 548 -30.43 -9.02 8.51
N GLY A 549 -30.31 -8.67 7.22
CA GLY A 549 -31.45 -8.51 6.34
C GLY A 549 -32.18 -7.18 6.55
N PHE A 550 -33.21 -6.95 5.73
CA PHE A 550 -34.07 -5.79 5.80
C PHE A 550 -35.48 -6.18 6.20
N LEU A 551 -36.10 -5.35 7.04
CA LEU A 551 -37.50 -5.47 7.42
C LEU A 551 -38.34 -4.60 6.50
N VAL A 552 -39.31 -5.18 5.82
CA VAL A 552 -40.30 -4.47 5.01
C VAL A 552 -41.57 -4.36 5.84
N LEU A 553 -42.00 -3.13 6.12
CA LEU A 553 -43.25 -2.84 6.84
C LEU A 553 -44.32 -2.37 5.86
N ASN A 554 -45.47 -3.05 5.89
CA ASN A 554 -46.62 -2.66 5.06
C ASN A 554 -47.19 -1.33 5.58
N GLY A 555 -47.43 -0.43 4.64
CA GLY A 555 -47.99 0.91 4.90
C GLY A 555 -48.21 1.62 3.56
N SER A 556 -48.66 2.85 3.63
CA SER A 556 -48.71 3.75 2.48
C SER A 556 -48.05 5.07 2.86
N PRO A 557 -46.76 5.25 2.54
CA PRO A 557 -45.85 4.37 1.76
C PRO A 557 -45.35 3.14 2.54
N TYR A 558 -44.78 2.14 1.80
CA TYR A 558 -44.06 1.01 2.39
C TYR A 558 -42.75 1.50 3.01
N SER A 559 -42.40 0.97 4.20
CA SER A 559 -41.18 1.34 4.89
C SER A 559 -40.20 0.17 4.90
N ILE A 560 -39.00 0.38 4.38
CA ILE A 560 -37.92 -0.59 4.33
C ILE A 560 -36.82 -0.14 5.31
N ARG A 561 -36.55 -0.96 6.32
CA ARG A 561 -35.62 -0.64 7.41
C ARG A 561 -34.58 -1.73 7.57
N GLY A 562 -33.33 -1.33 7.81
CA GLY A 562 -32.24 -2.28 8.00
C GLY A 562 -30.93 -1.61 8.36
N LYS A 563 -29.89 -2.43 8.36
CA LYS A 563 -28.52 -1.98 8.61
C LYS A 563 -27.61 -2.51 7.53
N ALA A 564 -26.75 -1.67 7.00
CA ALA A 564 -25.73 -2.01 6.02
C ALA A 564 -24.33 -1.81 6.61
N PRO A 565 -23.31 -2.56 6.14
CA PRO A 565 -21.93 -2.34 6.56
C PRO A 565 -21.48 -0.91 6.25
N ALA A 566 -20.73 -0.30 7.18
CA ALA A 566 -20.22 1.06 7.04
C ALA A 566 -18.78 1.11 6.52
N ASP A 567 -18.20 -0.01 6.09
CA ASP A 567 -16.86 -0.07 5.53
C ASP A 567 -16.86 -0.36 4.04
N SER A 568 -15.73 -0.11 3.38
CA SER A 568 -15.57 -0.30 1.94
C SER A 568 -15.45 -1.76 1.48
N ALA A 569 -15.41 -2.73 2.40
CA ALA A 569 -15.16 -4.14 2.08
C ALA A 569 -16.41 -4.88 1.60
N ALA A 570 -17.60 -4.39 1.92
CA ALA A 570 -18.84 -5.07 1.65
C ALA A 570 -19.47 -4.71 0.28
N SER A 571 -20.24 -5.65 -0.28
CA SER A 571 -21.09 -5.37 -1.45
C SER A 571 -22.19 -4.39 -1.08
N ALA A 572 -22.56 -3.50 -2.04
CA ALA A 572 -23.66 -2.56 -1.84
C ALA A 572 -24.99 -3.31 -1.74
N PRO A 573 -25.85 -2.99 -0.76
CA PRO A 573 -27.22 -3.49 -0.76
C PRO A 573 -27.98 -2.99 -1.99
N PHE A 574 -28.96 -3.79 -2.46
CA PHE A 574 -29.85 -3.40 -3.53
C PHE A 574 -31.28 -3.89 -3.30
N LEU A 575 -32.22 -3.22 -3.95
CA LEU A 575 -33.63 -3.52 -3.96
C LEU A 575 -34.11 -3.79 -5.38
N LEU A 576 -34.96 -4.80 -5.54
CA LEU A 576 -35.76 -5.00 -6.74
C LEU A 576 -37.19 -4.55 -6.46
N LEU A 577 -37.76 -3.82 -7.40
CA LEU A 577 -39.08 -3.20 -7.33
C LEU A 577 -39.89 -3.64 -8.54
N PRO A 578 -41.21 -3.78 -8.45
CA PRO A 578 -42.03 -4.04 -9.60
C PRO A 578 -42.05 -2.83 -10.54
N LEU A 579 -41.93 -3.06 -11.83
CA LEU A 579 -42.09 -2.05 -12.85
C LEU A 579 -43.55 -2.07 -13.34
N ALA A 580 -44.16 -0.90 -13.46
CA ALA A 580 -45.53 -0.77 -13.97
C ALA A 580 -45.68 -1.28 -15.44
N SER A 581 -46.81 -1.91 -15.73
CA SER A 581 -47.17 -2.30 -17.09
C SER A 581 -48.50 -1.60 -17.45
N PRO A 582 -48.53 -0.77 -18.48
CA PRO A 582 -47.47 -0.37 -19.40
C PRO A 582 -46.34 0.41 -18.75
N PRO A 583 -45.16 0.53 -19.40
CA PRO A 583 -44.03 1.27 -18.90
C PRO A 583 -44.39 2.71 -18.51
N PRO A 584 -43.89 3.23 -17.39
CA PRO A 584 -44.29 4.52 -16.86
C PRO A 584 -43.90 5.66 -17.81
N ARG A 585 -44.87 6.57 -18.05
CA ARG A 585 -44.65 7.87 -18.69
C ARG A 585 -45.04 8.94 -17.68
N VAL A 586 -44.14 9.88 -17.41
CA VAL A 586 -44.40 10.95 -16.41
C VAL A 586 -43.92 12.31 -16.90
N LEU A 587 -44.64 13.34 -16.51
CA LEU A 587 -44.25 14.74 -16.67
C LEU A 587 -43.64 15.25 -15.35
N SER A 588 -42.54 15.95 -15.45
CA SER A 588 -41.94 16.63 -14.31
C SER A 588 -41.93 18.13 -14.52
N ARG A 589 -42.53 18.83 -13.59
CA ARG A 589 -42.48 20.28 -13.51
C ARG A 589 -41.54 20.69 -12.37
N ASP A 590 -40.76 21.71 -12.60
CA ASP A 590 -39.84 22.28 -11.58
C ASP A 590 -39.80 23.79 -11.72
N ALA A 591 -39.72 24.53 -10.65
CA ALA A 591 -39.70 26.00 -10.66
C ALA A 591 -38.52 26.61 -11.44
N ARG A 592 -37.51 25.82 -11.76
CA ARG A 592 -36.35 26.19 -12.61
C ARG A 592 -36.64 26.13 -14.09
N LEU A 593 -37.74 25.49 -14.49
CA LEU A 593 -38.26 25.48 -15.86
C LEU A 593 -39.15 26.70 -16.08
N GLY A 594 -39.36 27.09 -17.31
CA GLY A 594 -40.34 28.09 -17.66
C GLY A 594 -41.77 27.66 -17.29
N ALA A 595 -42.68 28.61 -17.07
CA ALA A 595 -44.05 28.32 -16.65
C ALA A 595 -44.81 27.36 -17.57
N ASN A 596 -44.46 27.34 -18.86
CA ASN A 596 -45.03 26.47 -19.88
C ASN A 596 -44.06 25.38 -20.34
N GLU A 597 -43.13 24.95 -19.52
CA GLU A 597 -42.14 23.92 -19.80
C GLU A 597 -42.29 22.73 -18.85
N ALA A 598 -42.05 21.54 -19.34
CA ALA A 598 -42.01 20.30 -18.55
C ALA A 598 -41.01 19.32 -19.15
N ILE A 599 -40.54 18.39 -18.32
CA ILE A 599 -39.73 17.26 -18.78
C ILE A 599 -40.61 16.02 -18.88
N LEU A 600 -40.74 15.48 -20.10
CA LEU A 600 -41.32 14.17 -20.32
C LEU A 600 -40.28 13.09 -20.12
N GLN A 601 -40.55 12.16 -19.23
CA GLN A 601 -39.75 10.93 -19.09
C GLN A 601 -40.56 9.74 -19.60
N THR A 602 -39.92 8.93 -20.44
CA THR A 602 -40.45 7.65 -20.95
C THR A 602 -39.42 6.55 -20.74
N LEU A 603 -39.88 5.33 -20.55
CA LEU A 603 -39.01 4.16 -20.49
C LEU A 603 -39.05 3.45 -21.83
N ASP A 604 -37.90 3.37 -22.49
CA ASP A 604 -37.70 2.60 -23.70
C ASP A 604 -37.27 1.18 -23.33
N LEU A 605 -38.11 0.23 -23.63
CA LEU A 605 -37.89 -1.20 -23.46
C LEU A 605 -37.66 -1.83 -24.82
N PRO A 606 -36.49 -2.42 -25.11
CA PRO A 606 -36.26 -3.10 -26.36
C PRO A 606 -37.22 -4.30 -26.50
N GLU A 607 -38.04 -4.32 -27.56
CA GLU A 607 -38.99 -5.40 -27.84
C GLU A 607 -38.27 -6.71 -28.17
N ASP A 608 -37.25 -6.63 -29.01
CA ASP A 608 -36.35 -7.73 -29.33
C ASP A 608 -34.95 -7.47 -28.79
N PRO A 609 -34.35 -8.40 -28.04
CA PRO A 609 -32.95 -8.27 -27.62
C PRO A 609 -32.08 -8.25 -28.86
N ALA A 610 -31.22 -7.25 -28.99
CA ALA A 610 -30.20 -7.24 -30.02
C ALA A 610 -29.36 -8.53 -29.87
N GLY A 611 -28.96 -9.11 -31.00
CA GLY A 611 -27.98 -10.20 -30.97
C GLY A 611 -26.68 -9.74 -30.28
N PHE A 612 -25.85 -10.69 -29.96
CA PHE A 612 -24.47 -10.36 -29.54
C PHE A 612 -23.78 -9.55 -30.64
N PRO A 613 -22.82 -8.68 -30.28
CA PRO A 613 -22.04 -7.99 -31.29
C PRO A 613 -21.19 -9.00 -32.10
N ASP A 614 -20.99 -8.73 -33.39
CA ASP A 614 -20.19 -9.59 -34.28
C ASP A 614 -18.77 -9.77 -33.80
N ALA A 615 -18.24 -8.76 -33.11
CA ALA A 615 -16.90 -8.78 -32.50
C ALA A 615 -16.92 -8.20 -31.08
N LEU A 616 -16.15 -8.80 -30.18
CA LEU A 616 -16.04 -8.39 -28.77
C LEU A 616 -14.58 -8.46 -28.30
N ALA A 617 -14.06 -7.36 -27.79
CA ALA A 617 -12.79 -7.31 -27.09
C ALA A 617 -13.01 -7.54 -25.58
N ILE A 618 -12.24 -8.46 -24.97
CA ILE A 618 -12.31 -8.73 -23.54
C ILE A 618 -10.95 -8.40 -22.91
N VAL A 619 -10.93 -7.53 -21.91
CA VAL A 619 -9.74 -7.21 -21.13
C VAL A 619 -9.96 -7.70 -19.70
N ILE A 620 -9.12 -8.61 -19.25
CA ILE A 620 -9.16 -9.19 -17.90
C ILE A 620 -7.92 -8.74 -17.13
N ASP A 621 -8.12 -8.10 -15.99
CA ASP A 621 -7.06 -7.71 -15.09
C ASP A 621 -6.33 -8.93 -14.52
N GLY A 622 -5.00 -9.00 -14.69
CA GLY A 622 -4.12 -10.04 -14.17
C GLY A 622 -3.74 -9.89 -12.71
N SER A 623 -4.29 -8.91 -12.00
CA SER A 623 -3.98 -8.63 -10.60
C SER A 623 -4.45 -9.72 -9.65
N ALA A 624 -3.73 -9.94 -8.55
CA ALA A 624 -4.00 -10.99 -7.57
C ALA A 624 -5.43 -10.98 -6.98
N ARG A 625 -6.06 -9.81 -6.89
CA ARG A 625 -7.44 -9.69 -6.40
C ARG A 625 -8.50 -10.33 -7.30
N MET A 626 -8.19 -10.52 -8.58
CA MET A 626 -9.11 -11.16 -9.53
C MET A 626 -9.20 -12.68 -9.36
N ASP A 627 -8.25 -13.31 -8.64
CA ASP A 627 -8.21 -14.77 -8.46
C ASP A 627 -9.50 -15.31 -7.82
N ALA A 628 -10.04 -14.61 -6.82
CA ALA A 628 -11.29 -14.99 -6.15
C ALA A 628 -12.52 -14.98 -7.07
N HIS A 629 -12.49 -14.21 -8.16
CA HIS A 629 -13.59 -14.02 -9.10
C HIS A 629 -13.42 -14.84 -10.38
N HIS A 630 -12.26 -15.48 -10.57
CA HIS A 630 -11.89 -16.18 -11.81
C HIS A 630 -12.90 -17.23 -12.24
N ALA A 631 -13.23 -18.17 -11.35
CA ALA A 631 -14.12 -19.29 -11.68
C ALA A 631 -15.53 -18.82 -12.07
N HIS A 632 -16.04 -17.80 -11.38
CA HIS A 632 -17.35 -17.24 -11.64
C HIS A 632 -17.40 -16.47 -12.96
N MET A 633 -16.40 -15.60 -13.18
CA MET A 633 -16.26 -14.79 -14.38
C MET A 633 -16.08 -15.67 -15.64
N THR A 634 -15.17 -16.63 -15.60
CA THR A 634 -14.87 -17.47 -16.76
C THR A 634 -16.03 -18.38 -17.12
N LYS A 635 -16.65 -19.04 -16.14
CA LYS A 635 -17.83 -19.87 -16.38
C LYS A 635 -18.90 -19.12 -17.14
N CYS A 636 -19.20 -17.90 -16.72
CA CYS A 636 -20.27 -17.12 -17.33
C CYS A 636 -19.93 -16.59 -18.72
N LEU A 637 -18.69 -16.15 -18.94
CA LEU A 637 -18.26 -15.77 -20.28
C LEU A 637 -18.24 -16.98 -21.24
N PHE A 638 -17.88 -18.17 -20.72
CA PHE A 638 -17.86 -19.38 -21.55
C PHE A 638 -19.26 -19.88 -21.91
N ASP A 639 -20.18 -19.88 -20.93
CA ASP A 639 -21.50 -20.46 -21.10
C ASP A 639 -22.42 -19.60 -22.02
N PHE A 640 -22.21 -18.28 -22.05
CA PHE A 640 -23.16 -17.36 -22.69
C PHE A 640 -22.66 -16.67 -23.95
N LEU A 641 -21.35 -16.68 -24.25
CA LEU A 641 -20.82 -16.10 -25.47
C LEU A 641 -21.09 -17.03 -26.67
N PRO A 642 -21.80 -16.57 -27.70
CA PRO A 642 -22.06 -17.37 -28.89
C PRO A 642 -20.77 -17.77 -29.61
N PRO A 643 -20.70 -18.93 -30.22
CA PRO A 643 -19.51 -19.38 -30.96
C PRO A 643 -19.22 -18.55 -32.19
N GLU A 644 -20.22 -17.90 -32.79
CA GLU A 644 -20.09 -17.03 -33.94
C GLU A 644 -19.51 -15.65 -33.65
N THR A 645 -19.55 -15.19 -32.40
CA THR A 645 -18.97 -13.91 -32.01
C THR A 645 -17.44 -13.98 -32.06
N ARG A 646 -16.83 -13.08 -32.85
CA ARG A 646 -15.39 -12.98 -32.94
C ARG A 646 -14.82 -12.33 -31.65
N VAL A 647 -14.26 -13.14 -30.79
CA VAL A 647 -13.73 -12.69 -29.49
C VAL A 647 -12.22 -12.63 -29.55
N ARG A 648 -11.64 -11.56 -28.97
CA ARG A 648 -10.20 -11.49 -28.63
C ARG A 648 -10.06 -11.07 -27.19
N THR A 649 -9.21 -11.79 -26.44
CA THR A 649 -9.00 -11.56 -25.00
C THR A 649 -7.60 -11.07 -24.71
N TRP A 650 -7.48 -10.03 -23.90
CA TRP A 650 -6.22 -9.55 -23.33
C TRP A 650 -6.22 -9.81 -21.84
N ILE A 651 -5.14 -10.43 -21.37
CA ILE A 651 -4.85 -10.53 -19.95
C ILE A 651 -3.87 -9.42 -19.60
N ALA A 652 -4.32 -8.47 -18.81
CA ALA A 652 -3.56 -7.29 -18.41
C ALA A 652 -2.53 -7.64 -17.34
N TYR A 653 -1.39 -8.14 -17.78
CA TYR A 653 -0.16 -8.24 -17.00
C TYR A 653 0.69 -6.97 -17.17
N ASP A 654 1.88 -6.93 -16.52
CA ASP A 654 2.87 -5.85 -16.74
C ASP A 654 3.26 -5.74 -18.23
N ALA A 655 3.25 -6.85 -18.97
CA ALA A 655 3.21 -6.93 -20.44
C ALA A 655 1.94 -7.70 -20.83
N PRO A 656 0.99 -7.10 -21.56
CA PRO A 656 -0.27 -7.74 -21.90
C PRO A 656 -0.08 -9.04 -22.68
N LYS A 657 -0.87 -10.06 -22.34
CA LYS A 657 -0.90 -11.32 -23.07
C LYS A 657 -2.21 -11.40 -23.86
N THR A 658 -2.10 -11.53 -25.18
CA THR A 658 -3.25 -11.67 -26.06
C THR A 658 -3.57 -13.15 -26.32
N VAL A 659 -4.86 -13.46 -26.37
CA VAL A 659 -5.39 -14.79 -26.68
C VAL A 659 -6.51 -14.59 -27.70
N ASP A 660 -6.43 -15.27 -28.85
CA ASP A 660 -7.53 -15.28 -29.80
C ASP A 660 -8.64 -16.21 -29.31
N GLY A 661 -9.87 -15.65 -29.18
CA GLY A 661 -11.02 -16.34 -28.63
C GLY A 661 -11.32 -16.02 -27.18
N LYS A 662 -12.07 -16.91 -26.55
CA LYS A 662 -12.55 -16.81 -25.17
C LYS A 662 -11.37 -16.82 -24.16
N PRO A 663 -11.56 -16.28 -22.93
CA PRO A 663 -10.54 -16.30 -21.90
C PRO A 663 -10.06 -17.72 -21.61
N PRO A 664 -8.74 -17.91 -21.32
CA PRO A 664 -8.23 -19.23 -20.94
C PRO A 664 -8.74 -19.66 -19.57
N PHE A 665 -8.92 -20.98 -19.36
CA PHE A 665 -9.35 -21.55 -18.08
C PHE A 665 -8.37 -21.31 -16.94
N HIS A 666 -7.09 -21.07 -17.23
CA HIS A 666 -6.07 -20.80 -16.23
C HIS A 666 -5.39 -19.46 -16.50
N ILE A 667 -5.62 -18.51 -15.61
CA ILE A 667 -4.94 -17.22 -15.56
C ILE A 667 -4.10 -17.20 -14.28
N ARG A 668 -2.83 -16.86 -14.39
CA ARG A 668 -1.96 -16.69 -13.23
C ARG A 668 -2.06 -15.26 -12.71
N TYR A 669 -2.86 -15.05 -11.69
CA TYR A 669 -2.99 -13.76 -11.05
C TYR A 669 -1.81 -13.45 -10.14
N ALA A 670 -1.26 -12.22 -10.18
CA ALA A 670 -0.11 -11.85 -9.37
C ALA A 670 -0.01 -10.33 -9.15
N GLY A 671 0.16 -9.90 -7.91
CA GLY A 671 0.39 -8.50 -7.56
C GLY A 671 -0.70 -7.56 -8.06
N GLY A 672 -0.34 -6.33 -8.39
CA GLY A 672 -1.17 -5.34 -9.07
C GLY A 672 -0.63 -5.05 -10.46
N CYS A 673 -1.46 -5.22 -11.49
CA CYS A 673 -1.10 -5.03 -12.89
C CYS A 673 -1.67 -3.70 -13.41
N ASP A 674 -0.96 -3.08 -14.35
CA ASP A 674 -1.45 -1.92 -15.09
C ASP A 674 -2.31 -2.38 -16.25
N ASN A 675 -3.57 -1.98 -16.26
CA ASN A 675 -4.47 -2.39 -17.33
C ASN A 675 -4.42 -1.47 -18.56
N GLY A 676 -3.77 -0.30 -18.45
CA GLY A 676 -3.66 0.67 -19.54
C GLY A 676 -3.13 0.11 -20.84
N PRO A 677 -1.95 -0.56 -20.86
CA PRO A 677 -1.40 -1.14 -22.08
C PRO A 677 -2.34 -2.14 -22.77
N ALA A 678 -3.05 -2.97 -21.99
CA ALA A 678 -4.01 -3.92 -22.52
C ALA A 678 -5.25 -3.23 -23.12
N LEU A 679 -5.73 -2.16 -22.47
CA LEU A 679 -6.85 -1.36 -22.96
C LEU A 679 -6.51 -0.64 -24.25
N VAL A 680 -5.27 -0.13 -24.39
CA VAL A 680 -4.82 0.48 -25.65
C VAL A 680 -4.86 -0.52 -26.79
N GLN A 681 -4.25 -1.69 -26.62
CA GLN A 681 -4.26 -2.74 -27.65
C GLN A 681 -5.67 -3.23 -27.99
N ALA A 682 -6.54 -3.36 -26.98
CA ALA A 682 -7.93 -3.75 -27.19
C ALA A 682 -8.71 -2.67 -27.95
N ALA A 683 -8.46 -1.39 -27.68
CA ALA A 683 -9.08 -0.28 -28.37
C ALA A 683 -8.63 -0.15 -29.83
N GLU A 684 -7.34 -0.37 -30.12
CA GLU A 684 -6.82 -0.45 -31.48
C GLU A 684 -7.52 -1.54 -32.28
N TRP A 685 -7.55 -2.76 -31.73
CA TRP A 685 -8.24 -3.87 -32.36
C TRP A 685 -9.74 -3.62 -32.53
N ALA A 686 -10.40 -3.04 -31.52
CA ALA A 686 -11.81 -2.73 -31.58
C ALA A 686 -12.13 -1.70 -32.67
N ALA A 687 -11.29 -0.67 -32.83
CA ALA A 687 -11.42 0.33 -33.90
C ALA A 687 -11.28 -0.30 -35.30
N GLU A 688 -10.40 -1.24 -35.51
CA GLU A 688 -10.23 -2.02 -36.74
C GLU A 688 -11.40 -2.96 -37.04
N ASN A 689 -12.14 -3.39 -36.01
CA ASN A 689 -13.27 -4.32 -36.10
C ASN A 689 -14.62 -3.61 -35.90
N GLY A 690 -14.84 -2.48 -36.59
CA GLY A 690 -16.11 -1.77 -36.63
C GLY A 690 -16.49 -1.03 -35.34
N ASN A 691 -15.54 -0.66 -34.50
CA ASN A 691 -15.71 -0.16 -33.15
C ASN A 691 -16.39 -1.19 -32.23
N ALA A 692 -15.89 -2.43 -32.25
CA ALA A 692 -16.36 -3.50 -31.37
C ALA A 692 -16.41 -3.04 -29.92
N PRO A 693 -17.41 -3.42 -29.12
CA PRO A 693 -17.42 -3.11 -27.70
C PRO A 693 -16.25 -3.78 -26.97
N ILE A 694 -15.74 -3.10 -25.95
CA ILE A 694 -14.67 -3.62 -25.09
C ILE A 694 -15.28 -3.92 -23.74
N LEU A 695 -15.14 -5.14 -23.26
CA LEU A 695 -15.53 -5.57 -21.92
C LEU A 695 -14.28 -5.60 -21.03
N TRP A 696 -14.20 -4.70 -20.08
CA TRP A 696 -13.08 -4.61 -19.13
C TRP A 696 -13.50 -5.10 -17.74
N LEU A 697 -12.97 -6.27 -17.33
CA LEU A 697 -13.23 -6.94 -16.06
C LEU A 697 -12.00 -6.81 -15.18
N HIS A 698 -12.12 -6.09 -14.06
CA HIS A 698 -10.93 -5.67 -13.32
C HIS A 698 -11.18 -5.49 -11.83
N ALA A 699 -10.09 -5.50 -11.05
CA ALA A 699 -10.04 -5.04 -9.67
C ALA A 699 -9.75 -3.51 -9.60
N ALA A 700 -9.53 -2.98 -8.41
CA ALA A 700 -9.12 -1.59 -8.22
C ALA A 700 -7.82 -1.27 -8.98
N GLN A 701 -7.79 -0.10 -9.63
CA GLN A 701 -6.66 0.44 -10.39
C GLN A 701 -6.23 1.80 -9.80
N PRO A 702 -5.50 1.82 -8.66
CA PRO A 702 -5.23 3.05 -7.93
C PRO A 702 -4.13 3.91 -8.53
N LEU A 703 -3.49 3.46 -9.61
CA LEU A 703 -2.39 4.15 -10.28
C LEU A 703 -2.83 4.72 -11.61
N ASP A 704 -2.29 5.89 -11.96
CA ASP A 704 -2.43 6.45 -13.29
C ASP A 704 -1.66 5.58 -14.30
N SER A 705 -2.21 5.47 -15.52
CA SER A 705 -1.56 4.77 -16.64
C SER A 705 -1.20 5.78 -17.74
N PRO A 706 0.08 6.08 -17.95
CA PRO A 706 0.51 7.03 -18.97
C PRO A 706 0.21 6.57 -20.38
N GLU A 707 0.09 5.26 -20.58
CA GLU A 707 -0.20 4.66 -21.88
C GLU A 707 -1.58 5.03 -22.41
N LEU A 708 -2.52 5.39 -21.54
CA LEU A 708 -3.88 5.80 -21.92
C LEU A 708 -3.95 7.10 -22.74
N GLU A 709 -2.90 7.92 -22.71
CA GLU A 709 -2.83 9.11 -23.58
C GLU A 709 -2.91 8.73 -25.07
N ALA A 710 -2.41 7.56 -25.45
CA ALA A 710 -2.53 7.03 -26.81
C ALA A 710 -3.99 6.82 -27.24
N LEU A 711 -4.92 6.57 -26.31
CA LEU A 711 -6.34 6.40 -26.59
C LEU A 711 -7.03 7.69 -27.02
N ARG A 712 -6.44 8.87 -26.78
CA ARG A 712 -7.02 10.15 -27.18
C ARG A 712 -7.23 10.20 -28.69
N GLN A 713 -6.25 9.79 -29.47
CA GLN A 713 -6.34 9.75 -30.92
C GLN A 713 -7.41 8.73 -31.41
N ILE A 714 -7.47 7.57 -30.74
CA ILE A 714 -8.47 6.54 -31.07
C ILE A 714 -9.88 7.03 -30.72
N ALA A 715 -10.05 7.72 -29.59
CA ALA A 715 -11.31 8.32 -29.18
C ALA A 715 -11.81 9.35 -30.21
N ASP A 716 -10.93 10.23 -30.68
CA ASP A 716 -11.24 11.24 -31.68
C ASP A 716 -11.60 10.59 -33.03
N PHE A 717 -10.85 9.58 -33.45
CA PHE A 717 -11.11 8.84 -34.70
C PHE A 717 -12.43 8.07 -34.66
N SER A 718 -12.75 7.43 -33.54
CA SER A 718 -13.98 6.65 -33.38
C SER A 718 -15.24 7.52 -33.27
N ARG A 719 -15.10 8.85 -33.11
CA ARG A 719 -16.17 9.82 -32.91
C ARG A 719 -17.16 9.42 -31.80
N GLY A 720 -16.64 8.86 -30.72
CA GLY A 720 -17.43 8.42 -29.58
C GLY A 720 -18.20 7.11 -29.75
N ARG A 721 -17.97 6.37 -30.85
CA ARG A 721 -18.59 5.04 -31.07
C ARG A 721 -17.89 3.93 -30.32
N LEU A 722 -16.58 4.06 -30.02
CA LEU A 722 -15.84 3.10 -29.20
C LEU A 722 -16.27 3.25 -27.74
N VAL A 723 -16.64 2.14 -27.11
CA VAL A 723 -17.07 2.11 -25.72
C VAL A 723 -16.40 0.98 -24.97
N ILE A 724 -15.81 1.33 -23.81
CA ILE A 724 -15.26 0.38 -22.84
C ILE A 724 -16.31 0.17 -21.75
N HIS A 725 -16.90 -1.01 -21.72
CA HIS A 725 -17.79 -1.45 -20.65
C HIS A 725 -16.97 -1.97 -19.47
N SER A 726 -17.00 -1.24 -18.35
CA SER A 726 -16.17 -1.50 -17.17
C SER A 726 -16.98 -2.14 -16.07
N HIS A 727 -16.49 -3.27 -15.54
CA HIS A 727 -16.98 -3.88 -14.32
C HIS A 727 -15.84 -4.07 -13.33
N GLN A 728 -15.94 -3.41 -12.16
CA GLN A 728 -14.95 -3.51 -11.11
C GLN A 728 -15.38 -4.49 -10.02
N TYR A 729 -14.59 -5.56 -9.84
CA TYR A 729 -14.74 -6.51 -8.75
C TYR A 729 -14.10 -5.96 -7.47
N GLY A 730 -14.92 -5.76 -6.45
CA GLY A 730 -14.51 -5.26 -5.17
C GLY A 730 -14.24 -3.75 -5.10
N PRO A 731 -14.08 -3.23 -3.89
CA PRO A 731 -13.86 -1.80 -3.64
C PRO A 731 -12.42 -1.38 -3.94
N GLY A 732 -12.21 -0.08 -4.14
CA GLY A 732 -10.92 0.58 -4.32
C GLY A 732 -10.95 1.64 -5.41
N ALA A 733 -9.99 2.57 -5.37
CA ALA A 733 -9.83 3.62 -6.34
C ALA A 733 -9.57 3.07 -7.75
N ASN A 734 -10.00 3.81 -8.76
CA ASN A 734 -9.78 3.46 -10.16
C ASN A 734 -9.39 4.70 -10.98
N ARG A 735 -8.09 4.97 -11.03
CA ARG A 735 -7.52 6.09 -11.77
C ARG A 735 -7.61 5.93 -13.28
N ILE A 736 -7.53 4.68 -13.75
CA ILE A 736 -7.72 4.37 -15.17
C ILE A 736 -9.15 4.72 -15.61
N ALA A 737 -10.17 4.38 -14.80
CA ALA A 737 -11.53 4.75 -15.09
C ALA A 737 -11.75 6.27 -15.09
N GLU A 738 -11.09 7.01 -14.21
CA GLU A 738 -11.10 8.48 -14.17
C GLU A 738 -10.52 9.05 -15.48
N GLN A 739 -9.35 8.57 -15.92
CA GLN A 739 -8.71 9.00 -17.17
C GLN A 739 -9.58 8.66 -18.40
N LEU A 740 -10.18 7.47 -18.43
CA LEU A 740 -11.08 7.05 -19.52
C LEU A 740 -12.39 7.84 -19.53
N ALA A 741 -12.86 8.30 -18.36
CA ALA A 741 -14.03 9.16 -18.27
C ALA A 741 -13.78 10.54 -18.92
N ASP A 742 -12.59 11.11 -18.71
CA ASP A 742 -12.18 12.36 -19.37
C ASP A 742 -12.13 12.22 -20.89
N LEU A 743 -11.81 11.02 -21.39
CA LEU A 743 -11.84 10.67 -22.81
C LEU A 743 -13.24 10.22 -23.31
N ARG A 744 -14.21 10.04 -22.40
CA ARG A 744 -15.57 9.51 -22.67
C ARG A 744 -15.60 8.14 -23.33
N LEU A 745 -14.59 7.34 -23.10
CA LEU A 745 -14.49 5.98 -23.61
C LEU A 745 -15.16 4.95 -22.69
N ILE A 746 -15.40 5.30 -21.42
CA ILE A 746 -15.86 4.35 -20.40
C ILE A 746 -17.36 4.47 -20.12
N ARG A 747 -18.00 3.32 -19.97
CA ARG A 747 -19.33 3.17 -19.36
C ARG A 747 -19.26 2.12 -18.26
N PRO A 748 -19.51 2.50 -16.99
CA PRO A 748 -19.67 1.51 -15.94
C PRO A 748 -20.83 0.58 -16.28
N LEU A 749 -20.62 -0.71 -16.05
CA LEU A 749 -21.71 -1.66 -16.13
C LEU A 749 -22.54 -1.54 -14.84
N PRO A 750 -23.85 -1.25 -14.93
CA PRO A 750 -24.72 -1.12 -13.77
C PRO A 750 -25.11 -2.50 -13.20
N VAL A 751 -24.10 -3.27 -12.81
CA VAL A 751 -24.28 -4.60 -12.21
C VAL A 751 -24.74 -4.45 -10.77
N LEU A 752 -25.81 -5.12 -10.38
CA LEU A 752 -26.41 -5.06 -9.05
C LEU A 752 -25.69 -5.99 -8.07
N ASP A 753 -25.44 -7.21 -8.51
CA ASP A 753 -24.69 -8.23 -7.80
C ASP A 753 -23.62 -8.75 -8.75
N ASP A 754 -22.51 -9.28 -8.33
CA ASP A 754 -21.43 -9.80 -9.20
C ASP A 754 -21.92 -10.92 -10.16
N ARG A 755 -23.19 -10.81 -10.62
CA ARG A 755 -23.85 -11.77 -11.50
C ARG A 755 -23.48 -11.50 -12.96
N PRO A 756 -22.82 -12.43 -13.61
CA PRO A 756 -22.41 -12.27 -15.00
C PRO A 756 -23.55 -12.17 -16.00
N MET A 757 -24.75 -12.69 -15.66
CA MET A 757 -25.93 -12.54 -16.52
C MET A 757 -26.29 -11.08 -16.78
N GLU A 758 -26.07 -10.20 -15.82
CA GLU A 758 -26.36 -8.77 -16.02
C GLU A 758 -25.40 -8.15 -17.04
N ILE A 759 -24.13 -8.59 -17.07
CA ILE A 759 -23.17 -8.19 -18.09
C ILE A 759 -23.64 -8.65 -19.48
N ILE A 760 -24.15 -9.87 -19.58
CA ILE A 760 -24.66 -10.45 -20.80
C ILE A 760 -25.90 -9.68 -21.30
N ASN A 761 -26.85 -9.39 -20.40
CA ASN A 761 -28.05 -8.62 -20.73
C ASN A 761 -27.70 -7.23 -21.29
N LEU A 762 -26.67 -6.59 -20.77
CA LEU A 762 -26.18 -5.32 -21.26
C LEU A 762 -25.54 -5.43 -22.66
N LEU A 763 -24.74 -6.47 -22.89
CA LEU A 763 -24.15 -6.73 -24.22
C LEU A 763 -25.20 -7.05 -25.27
N GLN A 764 -26.30 -7.68 -24.88
CA GLN A 764 -27.45 -7.97 -25.72
C GLN A 764 -28.47 -6.82 -25.83
N ASN A 765 -28.17 -5.65 -25.23
CA ASN A 765 -29.09 -4.50 -25.21
C ASN A 765 -30.48 -4.83 -24.62
N ARG A 766 -30.56 -5.75 -23.62
CA ARG A 766 -31.81 -6.12 -22.96
C ARG A 766 -32.25 -5.17 -21.86
N SER A 767 -31.43 -4.23 -21.45
CA SER A 767 -31.74 -3.27 -20.38
C SER A 767 -32.61 -2.15 -20.85
N GLY A 768 -33.59 -1.76 -20.05
CA GLY A 768 -34.43 -0.60 -20.30
C GLY A 768 -33.63 0.71 -20.18
N ARG A 769 -34.05 1.70 -20.97
CA ARG A 769 -33.41 3.02 -20.99
C ARG A 769 -34.43 4.14 -20.74
N TRP A 770 -34.11 5.01 -19.77
CA TRP A 770 -34.90 6.22 -19.54
C TRP A 770 -34.55 7.29 -20.58
N HIS A 771 -35.58 7.69 -21.36
CA HIS A 771 -35.49 8.85 -22.24
C HIS A 771 -36.15 10.06 -21.57
N ARG A 772 -35.50 11.24 -21.64
CA ARG A 772 -35.97 12.48 -21.04
C ARG A 772 -35.89 13.62 -22.04
N GLU A 773 -37.00 14.24 -22.27
CA GLU A 773 -37.14 15.31 -23.26
C GLU A 773 -37.77 16.54 -22.62
N LYS A 774 -37.26 17.71 -22.95
CA LYS A 774 -37.83 18.99 -22.53
C LYS A 774 -38.90 19.40 -23.57
N LEU A 775 -40.12 19.57 -23.11
CA LEU A 775 -41.28 20.00 -23.91
C LEU A 775 -41.74 21.39 -23.46
N ALA A 776 -42.35 22.14 -24.36
CA ALA A 776 -42.88 23.46 -24.09
C ALA A 776 -44.23 23.68 -24.76
N GLY A 777 -45.09 24.44 -24.11
CA GLY A 777 -46.40 24.86 -24.67
C GLY A 777 -47.31 23.68 -25.02
N ASP A 778 -47.87 23.71 -26.22
CA ASP A 778 -48.84 22.72 -26.73
C ASP A 778 -48.24 21.31 -26.98
N ALA A 779 -46.89 21.21 -26.94
CA ALA A 779 -46.24 19.93 -27.05
C ALA A 779 -46.31 19.08 -25.74
N ILE A 780 -46.77 19.65 -24.63
CA ILE A 780 -46.92 18.96 -23.34
C ILE A 780 -48.23 18.14 -23.41
N PRO A 781 -48.16 16.79 -23.35
CA PRO A 781 -49.34 15.95 -23.35
C PRO A 781 -50.15 16.12 -22.06
N GLY A 782 -51.47 16.33 -22.22
CA GLY A 782 -52.38 16.54 -21.08
C GLY A 782 -52.81 15.26 -20.36
N ASP A 783 -52.58 14.11 -20.99
CA ASP A 783 -52.98 12.78 -20.51
C ASP A 783 -51.89 12.08 -19.68
N VAL A 784 -50.67 12.65 -19.58
CA VAL A 784 -49.56 12.08 -18.85
C VAL A 784 -49.54 12.59 -17.40
N PRO A 785 -49.46 11.69 -16.40
CA PRO A 785 -49.48 12.08 -15.00
C PRO A 785 -48.22 12.89 -14.61
N GLU A 786 -48.38 13.76 -13.64
CA GLU A 786 -47.28 14.49 -13.04
C GLU A 786 -46.50 13.56 -12.08
N GLY A 787 -45.17 13.50 -12.23
CA GLY A 787 -44.28 12.67 -11.45
C GLY A 787 -43.26 13.49 -10.63
N SER A 788 -42.22 12.82 -10.19
CA SER A 788 -41.20 13.41 -9.33
C SER A 788 -40.42 14.56 -9.96
N SER A 789 -40.21 15.64 -9.24
CA SER A 789 -39.32 16.75 -9.64
C SER A 789 -37.84 16.29 -9.84
N HIS A 790 -37.47 15.14 -9.31
CA HIS A 790 -36.14 14.53 -9.53
C HIS A 790 -35.89 14.16 -11.00
N VAL A 791 -36.94 13.90 -11.77
CA VAL A 791 -36.83 13.65 -13.22
C VAL A 791 -36.19 14.84 -13.94
N ALA A 792 -36.61 16.07 -13.62
CA ALA A 792 -36.04 17.27 -14.20
C ALA A 792 -34.53 17.45 -13.85
N ARG A 793 -34.10 17.08 -12.64
CA ARG A 793 -32.68 17.05 -12.31
C ARG A 793 -31.90 16.01 -13.08
N LEU A 794 -32.46 14.82 -13.29
CA LEU A 794 -31.83 13.77 -14.12
C LEU A 794 -31.74 14.18 -15.58
N TRP A 795 -32.76 14.90 -16.10
CA TRP A 795 -32.68 15.52 -17.42
C TRP A 795 -31.52 16.53 -17.49
N ALA A 796 -31.43 17.42 -16.50
CA ALA A 796 -30.35 18.41 -16.44
C ALA A 796 -28.98 17.75 -16.38
N ALA A 797 -28.82 16.68 -15.61
CA ALA A 797 -27.55 15.91 -15.56
C ALA A 797 -27.16 15.34 -16.93
N GLY A 798 -28.15 14.80 -17.68
CA GLY A 798 -27.96 14.34 -19.06
C GLY A 798 -27.58 15.47 -20.01
N GLU A 799 -28.24 16.64 -19.90
CA GLU A 799 -27.95 17.81 -20.72
C GLU A 799 -26.57 18.40 -20.43
N ILE A 800 -26.17 18.47 -19.15
CA ILE A 800 -24.82 18.88 -18.73
C ILE A 800 -23.79 17.91 -19.34
N ALA A 801 -24.05 16.61 -19.28
CA ALA A 801 -23.17 15.63 -19.90
C ALA A 801 -23.07 15.82 -21.43
N ARG A 802 -24.14 16.20 -22.11
CA ARG A 802 -24.16 16.50 -23.55
C ARG A 802 -23.38 17.78 -23.89
N LEU A 803 -23.58 18.88 -23.13
CA LEU A 803 -22.91 20.16 -23.30
C LEU A 803 -21.41 20.10 -23.00
N SER A 804 -21.02 19.35 -21.97
CA SER A 804 -19.63 19.20 -21.58
C SER A 804 -18.80 18.28 -22.48
N ASN A 805 -19.31 17.92 -23.68
CA ASN A 805 -18.60 17.08 -24.66
C ASN A 805 -17.32 17.80 -25.14
N PRO A 806 -16.12 17.22 -24.97
CA PRO A 806 -14.85 17.81 -25.40
C PRO A 806 -14.78 18.11 -26.91
N CYS A 807 -15.55 17.38 -27.73
CA CYS A 807 -15.65 17.65 -29.15
C CYS A 807 -16.41 18.96 -29.49
N ARG A 808 -17.06 19.59 -28.51
CA ARG A 808 -17.70 20.89 -28.65
C ARG A 808 -16.79 21.96 -28.06
N LYS A 809 -16.30 22.90 -28.87
CA LYS A 809 -15.44 24.01 -28.43
C LYS A 809 -16.16 25.02 -27.51
N THR A 810 -17.50 25.05 -27.55
CA THR A 810 -18.34 25.96 -26.77
C THR A 810 -19.43 25.15 -26.07
N GLY A 811 -19.52 25.18 -24.79
CA GLY A 811 -20.55 24.46 -24.05
C GLY A 811 -20.18 24.24 -22.58
N ARG A 812 -18.90 24.37 -22.23
CA ARG A 812 -18.46 24.11 -20.86
C ARG A 812 -19.03 25.13 -19.85
N ASP A 813 -19.01 26.41 -20.21
CA ASP A 813 -19.54 27.47 -19.34
C ASP A 813 -21.07 27.35 -19.19
N GLU A 814 -21.76 26.99 -20.28
CA GLU A 814 -23.20 26.70 -20.25
C GLU A 814 -23.50 25.47 -19.40
N ALA A 815 -22.68 24.41 -19.50
CA ALA A 815 -22.80 23.22 -18.67
C ALA A 815 -22.57 23.54 -17.16
N VAL A 816 -21.60 24.40 -16.84
CA VAL A 816 -21.36 24.85 -15.46
C VAL A 816 -22.53 25.71 -14.97
N ALA A 817 -23.05 26.62 -15.79
CA ALA A 817 -24.22 27.45 -15.45
C ALA A 817 -25.46 26.57 -15.18
N LEU A 818 -25.69 25.58 -16.02
CA LEU A 818 -26.79 24.62 -15.85
C LEU A 818 -26.63 23.79 -14.60
N ALA A 819 -25.41 23.29 -14.33
CA ALA A 819 -25.12 22.54 -13.11
C ALA A 819 -25.32 23.36 -11.82
N ARG A 820 -25.00 24.66 -11.85
CA ARG A 820 -25.24 25.61 -10.76
C ARG A 820 -26.74 25.82 -10.53
N THR A 821 -27.49 26.05 -11.61
CA THR A 821 -28.96 26.24 -11.54
C THR A 821 -29.68 25.03 -10.98
N TRP A 822 -29.30 23.82 -11.43
CA TRP A 822 -29.90 22.57 -10.98
C TRP A 822 -29.30 21.98 -9.72
N GLN A 823 -28.25 22.60 -9.14
CA GLN A 823 -27.59 22.17 -7.92
C GLN A 823 -27.03 20.74 -8.07
N LEU A 824 -26.22 20.49 -9.10
CA LEU A 824 -25.70 19.17 -9.41
C LEU A 824 -24.17 19.13 -9.36
N VAL A 825 -23.63 18.08 -8.74
CA VAL A 825 -22.21 17.73 -8.84
C VAL A 825 -22.03 16.86 -10.09
N THR A 826 -21.21 17.35 -11.01
CA THR A 826 -20.97 16.73 -12.32
C THR A 826 -19.48 16.82 -12.67
N PRO A 827 -19.00 16.19 -13.76
CA PRO A 827 -17.58 16.32 -14.15
C PRO A 827 -17.08 17.77 -14.33
N VAL A 828 -17.98 18.73 -14.60
CA VAL A 828 -17.64 20.15 -14.79
C VAL A 828 -17.91 21.00 -13.54
N SER A 829 -18.62 20.49 -12.55
CA SER A 829 -19.07 21.22 -11.35
C SER A 829 -18.70 20.48 -10.07
N GLY A 830 -18.72 21.20 -8.96
CA GLY A 830 -18.60 20.67 -7.59
C GLY A 830 -19.53 21.41 -6.63
N ALA A 831 -19.68 20.85 -5.44
CA ALA A 831 -20.42 21.47 -4.35
C ALA A 831 -19.46 21.77 -3.19
N VAL A 832 -19.51 22.99 -2.63
CA VAL A 832 -18.69 23.37 -1.48
C VAL A 832 -19.54 24.09 -0.44
N VAL A 833 -19.43 23.68 0.83
CA VAL A 833 -19.93 24.43 1.97
C VAL A 833 -18.80 25.24 2.57
N LEU A 834 -19.00 26.53 2.82
CA LEU A 834 -18.06 27.43 3.46
C LEU A 834 -18.73 28.02 4.72
N GLU A 835 -17.91 28.47 5.65
CA GLU A 835 -18.41 28.94 6.96
C GLU A 835 -19.09 30.31 6.89
N THR A 836 -18.60 31.23 6.06
CA THR A 836 -19.06 32.63 6.07
C THR A 836 -19.48 33.13 4.70
N ALA A 837 -20.45 34.08 4.68
CA ALA A 837 -20.89 34.76 3.47
C ALA A 837 -19.75 35.51 2.75
N ALA A 838 -18.74 36.01 3.48
CA ALA A 838 -17.58 36.66 2.93
C ALA A 838 -16.70 35.69 2.12
N GLN A 839 -16.54 34.44 2.59
CA GLN A 839 -15.82 33.41 1.89
C GLN A 839 -16.51 33.02 0.58
N TYR A 840 -17.83 32.85 0.57
CA TYR A 840 -18.60 32.60 -0.65
C TYR A 840 -18.42 33.75 -1.65
N LYS A 841 -18.57 34.98 -1.20
CA LYS A 841 -18.44 36.18 -2.06
C LYS A 841 -17.03 36.30 -2.65
N ALA A 842 -15.98 35.99 -1.88
CA ALA A 842 -14.59 36.07 -2.33
C ALA A 842 -14.31 35.08 -3.48
N HIS A 843 -15.09 34.00 -3.58
CA HIS A 843 -14.94 33.00 -4.64
C HIS A 843 -16.04 33.07 -5.71
N GLY A 844 -16.94 34.10 -5.68
CA GLY A 844 -18.03 34.22 -6.64
C GLY A 844 -19.05 33.07 -6.54
N LEU A 845 -19.22 32.53 -5.35
CA LEU A 845 -20.15 31.46 -5.02
C LEU A 845 -21.35 31.98 -4.22
N GLU A 846 -22.47 31.31 -4.34
CA GLU A 846 -23.68 31.56 -3.57
C GLU A 846 -24.20 30.24 -3.00
N PRO A 847 -24.48 30.12 -1.69
CA PRO A 847 -25.08 28.93 -1.14
C PRO A 847 -26.47 28.69 -1.74
N ALA A 848 -26.82 27.41 -1.89
CA ALA A 848 -28.16 27.06 -2.37
C ALA A 848 -29.22 27.49 -1.37
N ASP A 849 -30.36 28.01 -1.88
CA ASP A 849 -31.51 28.29 -1.06
C ASP A 849 -32.09 26.97 -0.51
N PRO A 850 -32.21 26.80 0.80
CA PRO A 850 -32.77 25.60 1.42
C PRO A 850 -34.16 25.22 0.90
N SER A 851 -34.95 26.17 0.48
CA SER A 851 -36.30 25.94 -0.06
C SER A 851 -36.28 25.29 -1.47
N THR A 852 -35.16 25.43 -2.17
CA THR A 852 -34.97 24.86 -3.54
C THR A 852 -34.19 23.57 -3.52
N THR A 853 -33.60 23.20 -2.38
CA THR A 853 -32.87 21.94 -2.25
C THR A 853 -33.85 20.77 -2.06
N PRO A 854 -33.61 19.61 -2.67
CA PRO A 854 -34.44 18.45 -2.41
C PRO A 854 -34.26 18.00 -0.97
N GLY A 855 -35.34 17.49 -0.36
CA GLY A 855 -35.30 16.98 0.99
C GLY A 855 -36.27 15.84 1.19
N ILE A 856 -35.90 14.90 2.04
CA ILE A 856 -36.84 13.93 2.57
C ILE A 856 -37.61 14.67 3.68
N VAL A 857 -38.95 14.52 3.69
CA VAL A 857 -39.84 15.20 4.65
C VAL A 857 -39.32 15.02 6.09
N PRO A 858 -39.33 16.10 6.92
CA PRO A 858 -38.68 16.08 8.23
C PRO A 858 -39.17 14.94 9.11
N GLU A 859 -38.21 14.40 9.88
CA GLU A 859 -38.43 13.35 10.86
C GLU A 859 -39.73 13.56 11.64
N PRO A 860 -40.63 12.54 11.73
CA PRO A 860 -41.80 12.66 12.63
C PRO A 860 -41.43 12.76 14.11
N GLY A 861 -40.12 12.70 14.43
CA GLY A 861 -39.66 12.55 15.80
C GLY A 861 -39.71 13.79 16.69
N THR A 862 -39.39 14.96 16.18
CA THR A 862 -39.29 16.16 17.06
C THR A 862 -40.62 16.83 17.30
N LEU A 863 -41.46 17.01 16.30
CA LEU A 863 -42.81 17.54 16.47
C LEU A 863 -43.74 16.54 17.16
N GLY A 864 -43.62 15.23 16.84
CA GLY A 864 -44.38 14.17 17.51
C GLY A 864 -43.99 14.03 18.98
N LEU A 865 -42.73 14.09 19.35
CA LEU A 865 -42.22 14.07 20.72
C LEU A 865 -42.57 15.34 21.48
N LEU A 866 -42.58 16.51 20.84
CA LEU A 866 -43.07 17.75 21.44
C LEU A 866 -44.59 17.72 21.64
N LEU A 867 -45.39 17.21 20.72
CA LEU A 867 -46.81 17.05 20.81
C LEU A 867 -47.24 16.00 21.84
N ILE A 868 -46.50 14.96 22.06
CA ILE A 868 -46.76 13.91 23.06
C ILE A 868 -46.06 14.24 24.39
N GLY A 869 -44.85 14.77 24.38
CA GLY A 869 -44.05 15.06 25.56
C GLY A 869 -44.55 16.27 26.34
N ALA A 870 -45.04 17.33 25.66
CA ALA A 870 -45.57 18.52 26.34
C ALA A 870 -46.83 18.24 27.14
N PRO A 871 -47.83 17.49 26.65
CA PRO A 871 -48.98 17.08 27.46
C PRO A 871 -48.60 16.17 28.62
N LEU A 872 -47.66 15.24 28.43
CA LEU A 872 -47.18 14.35 29.50
C LEU A 872 -46.40 15.09 30.57
N LEU A 873 -45.58 16.09 30.21
CA LEU A 873 -44.91 16.97 31.15
C LEU A 873 -45.88 17.89 31.91
N LEU A 874 -46.92 18.36 31.22
CA LEU A 874 -47.98 19.13 31.87
C LEU A 874 -48.84 18.28 32.81
N ALA A 875 -49.13 17.05 32.47
CA ALA A 875 -49.82 16.07 33.31
C ALA A 875 -48.97 15.63 34.51
N ALA A 876 -47.67 15.43 34.35
CA ALA A 876 -46.74 15.15 35.43
C ALA A 876 -46.54 16.34 36.41
N ARG A 877 -46.59 17.60 35.89
CA ARG A 877 -46.53 18.79 36.70
C ARG A 877 -47.83 19.03 37.49
N ARG A 878 -48.98 18.63 36.97
CA ARG A 878 -50.24 18.65 37.68
C ARG A 878 -50.31 17.64 38.83
N ARG A 879 -49.76 16.42 38.64
CA ARG A 879 -49.68 15.39 39.70
C ARG A 879 -48.68 15.69 40.82
N ARG A 880 -47.79 16.66 40.67
CA ARG A 880 -46.90 17.13 41.76
C ARG A 880 -47.45 18.33 42.51
N ARG A 881 -48.63 18.83 42.15
CA ARG A 881 -49.32 19.95 42.84
C ARG A 881 -50.62 19.51 43.57
N THR A 882 -50.98 18.26 43.51
CA THR A 882 -51.92 17.56 44.39
C THR A 882 -51.13 16.60 45.27
#